data_e768c877a391d3cb36b137e86dd80f32
#
_entry.id   e768c877a391d3cb36b137e86dd80f32
#
_cell.length_a   1.000
_cell.length_b   1.000
_cell.length_c   1.000
_cell.angle_alpha   90.00
_cell.angle_beta   90.00
_cell.angle_gamma   90.00
#
_symmetry.space_group_name_H-M   'P 1'
#
loop_
_entity.id
_entity.type
_entity.pdbx_description
1 polymer ?
#
loop_
_entity_poly.entity_id
_entity_poly.type
_entity_poly.pdbx_seq_one_letter_code
_entity_poly.pdbx_strand_id
1 'polypeptide(L)'
;TALIFLFMSVFVPNITGPAQMPEVEMGEYARYVDPFIGTGGLPWVSGMLFPGATAPFGLVRLSPDTAFPAGLNPFKMGTAGYYYGHNTIWGFSHTRLSGTGAVDMGHFRVTPVTGKMSAADRLSSSLPFSHDKETATAGYYAVYLPSISCLAELTATQHVGVHRYSFDTSKDARILIDATSFLAGGRAEEGRVKVNPETYEVEGEARVFTGFTGRYGGLKGYFVAKFDTPFKSFATWEGSAVTEGKIEAFGNDTGADLNFGNLKGKSVELKVGISFVSLENARENLEFETEGKNFDTVRDEAVAEWNAGLSKIKIDTNDKDIKKIFYTALYHSMIMPTNFTDVNGQYLGFNEKVGVAEGYTYRTDLSLWDTVRTTHPLYTLIEKEIQLDSVKSLIAMAEESGALPRWPSGAGESGSMFGTPADLLIAETYLKGLTDFDAEKAYNFMKNTALETDDDSPAAKRDYNKEYLQYGYIPAQAGKRSVSYALEYAWEDYSIALLAEALGKFEDAEFFKERSKSYKNIFNPETKYFQAKSKNGTFVEPFSPYITTYYDEVLPIKVSSAYVEGSPRQWRWSVQHDPQGLIELFGDRDYFISELEQFMKDATPKRAAIDPGSGYWHGNQHDLHAVYLFIDAGRPDLAQKWIRWVLTDRYGTGADGLDGNDDGGTLSAWYVLSAVGIYPMAGTDKYYIGAPIVDSAELDLGNGNILKVRAVNQSKDNIYVSEVTFNGEKLTEPYITHALLDAGGELVFTMSPTPAENGGF
;
A
#
# COMPACT_ATOMS: atom_id res chain seq x y z
N THR A 1 3.38 24.06 -28.09
CA THR A 1 4.83 23.87 -28.06
C THR A 1 5.06 22.44 -27.61
N ALA A 2 5.35 21.53 -28.57
CA ALA A 2 5.61 20.12 -28.30
C ALA A 2 6.96 19.99 -27.61
N LEU A 3 6.97 19.48 -26.37
CA LEU A 3 8.18 19.04 -25.70
C LEU A 3 8.56 17.68 -26.29
N ILE A 4 9.61 17.67 -27.11
CA ILE A 4 10.21 16.45 -27.64
C ILE A 4 11.08 15.88 -26.52
N PHE A 5 10.68 14.76 -25.93
CA PHE A 5 11.52 13.96 -25.06
C PHE A 5 12.54 13.21 -25.92
N LEU A 6 13.79 13.61 -25.84
CA LEU A 6 14.92 12.85 -26.41
C LEU A 6 15.20 11.67 -25.46
N PHE A 7 14.71 10.47 -25.80
CA PHE A 7 15.23 9.24 -25.23
C PHE A 7 16.65 9.03 -25.75
N MET A 8 17.66 9.31 -24.94
CA MET A 8 18.98 8.79 -25.20
C MET A 8 18.96 7.27 -24.99
N SER A 9 18.88 6.52 -26.08
CA SER A 9 19.20 5.10 -26.07
C SER A 9 20.68 4.93 -25.75
N VAL A 10 20.97 4.60 -24.51
CA VAL A 10 22.31 4.16 -24.11
C VAL A 10 22.53 2.80 -24.77
N PHE A 11 23.57 2.71 -25.61
CA PHE A 11 24.02 1.47 -26.23
C PHE A 11 24.45 0.53 -25.09
N VAL A 12 23.64 -0.46 -24.75
CA VAL A 12 24.01 -1.50 -23.80
C VAL A 12 24.90 -2.50 -24.58
N PRO A 13 26.18 -2.66 -24.20
CA PRO A 13 27.03 -3.66 -24.85
C PRO A 13 26.46 -5.05 -24.59
N ASN A 14 26.72 -6.00 -25.52
CA ASN A 14 26.32 -7.41 -25.39
C ASN A 14 26.70 -7.93 -23.99
N ILE A 15 25.69 -8.15 -23.14
CA ILE A 15 25.87 -8.57 -21.77
C ILE A 15 26.10 -10.07 -21.77
N THR A 16 27.35 -10.50 -21.61
CA THR A 16 27.68 -11.89 -21.32
C THR A 16 27.46 -12.12 -19.81
N GLY A 17 26.39 -12.77 -19.44
CA GLY A 17 26.05 -13.16 -18.07
C GLY A 17 25.83 -14.67 -17.98
N PRO A 18 25.40 -15.21 -16.84
CA PRO A 18 24.98 -16.59 -16.78
C PRO A 18 23.95 -16.86 -17.87
N ALA A 19 24.06 -17.98 -18.55
CA ALA A 19 23.18 -18.30 -19.67
C ALA A 19 21.70 -18.32 -19.27
N GLN A 20 21.43 -18.61 -17.99
CA GLN A 20 20.09 -18.72 -17.42
C GLN A 20 20.09 -18.15 -15.99
N MET A 21 19.04 -17.39 -15.66
CA MET A 21 18.80 -16.95 -14.29
C MET A 21 18.40 -18.14 -13.40
N PRO A 22 18.63 -18.09 -12.07
CA PRO A 22 18.22 -19.17 -11.18
C PRO A 22 16.73 -19.45 -11.29
N GLU A 23 16.37 -20.72 -11.39
CA GLU A 23 15.00 -21.18 -11.27
C GLU A 23 14.74 -21.53 -9.80
N VAL A 24 13.65 -21.01 -9.25
CA VAL A 24 13.19 -21.29 -7.89
C VAL A 24 11.94 -22.15 -8.00
N GLU A 25 11.89 -23.23 -7.23
CA GLU A 25 10.69 -24.04 -7.13
C GLU A 25 9.62 -23.25 -6.35
N MET A 26 8.61 -22.82 -7.07
CA MET A 26 7.50 -22.05 -6.51
C MET A 26 6.37 -22.99 -6.11
N GLY A 27 5.72 -22.69 -5.00
CA GLY A 27 4.53 -23.41 -4.59
C GLY A 27 3.36 -23.24 -5.57
N GLU A 28 2.25 -23.88 -5.26
CA GLU A 28 1.08 -23.97 -6.15
C GLU A 28 0.50 -22.63 -6.56
N TYR A 29 0.50 -21.64 -5.64
CA TYR A 29 -0.10 -20.31 -5.85
C TYR A 29 0.96 -19.24 -6.11
N ALA A 30 2.07 -19.27 -5.39
CA ALA A 30 3.15 -18.29 -5.52
C ALA A 30 3.76 -18.22 -6.93
N ARG A 31 3.69 -19.30 -7.71
CA ARG A 31 4.14 -19.33 -9.12
C ARG A 31 3.38 -18.40 -10.07
N TYR A 32 2.21 -17.91 -9.67
CA TYR A 32 1.43 -16.96 -10.45
C TYR A 32 1.75 -15.51 -10.12
N VAL A 33 2.45 -15.25 -9.02
CA VAL A 33 2.82 -13.91 -8.60
C VAL A 33 3.91 -13.35 -9.51
N ASP A 34 3.67 -12.15 -10.00
CA ASP A 34 4.63 -11.38 -10.79
C ASP A 34 4.85 -10.01 -10.10
N PRO A 35 5.88 -9.90 -9.21
CA PRO A 35 6.12 -8.67 -8.46
C PRO A 35 6.50 -7.45 -9.32
N PHE A 36 6.74 -7.62 -10.63
CA PHE A 36 6.97 -6.49 -11.53
C PHE A 36 5.69 -5.76 -11.92
N ILE A 37 4.51 -6.35 -11.77
CA ILE A 37 3.23 -5.66 -12.02
C ILE A 37 3.13 -4.44 -11.10
N GLY A 38 2.86 -3.27 -11.68
CA GLY A 38 2.72 -2.02 -10.94
C GLY A 38 4.04 -1.31 -10.59
N THR A 39 5.21 -1.82 -11.03
CA THR A 39 6.52 -1.19 -10.75
C THR A 39 6.94 -0.16 -11.81
N GLY A 40 6.18 0.01 -12.88
CA GLY A 40 6.44 0.95 -13.99
C GLY A 40 5.18 1.71 -14.38
N GLY A 41 5.25 2.37 -15.53
CA GLY A 41 4.16 3.20 -16.04
C GLY A 41 4.51 4.67 -16.10
N LEU A 42 3.56 5.49 -16.53
CA LEU A 42 3.71 6.95 -16.51
C LEU A 42 3.47 7.49 -15.08
N PRO A 43 3.92 8.72 -14.77
CA PRO A 43 3.49 9.40 -13.56
C PRO A 43 1.96 9.32 -13.41
N TRP A 44 1.46 9.19 -12.19
CA TRP A 44 0.04 9.05 -11.81
C TRP A 44 -0.59 7.67 -12.11
N VAL A 45 -0.14 6.97 -13.13
CA VAL A 45 -0.60 5.64 -13.53
C VAL A 45 0.44 4.55 -13.23
N SER A 46 1.31 4.77 -12.26
CA SER A 46 2.27 3.80 -11.74
C SER A 46 1.80 3.26 -10.39
N GLY A 47 1.85 1.95 -10.21
CA GLY A 47 1.46 1.29 -8.96
C GLY A 47 2.37 1.61 -7.76
N MET A 48 3.55 2.20 -8.01
CA MET A 48 4.55 2.55 -7.00
C MET A 48 4.97 1.37 -6.13
N LEU A 49 5.12 0.20 -6.76
CA LEU A 49 5.48 -1.08 -6.15
C LEU A 49 6.96 -1.41 -6.37
N PHE A 50 7.44 -2.47 -5.75
CA PHE A 50 8.81 -2.95 -5.85
C PHE A 50 8.85 -4.48 -6.07
N PRO A 51 9.86 -5.02 -6.80
CA PRO A 51 9.94 -6.44 -7.11
C PRO A 51 10.77 -7.23 -6.10
N GLY A 52 11.28 -6.61 -5.05
CA GLY A 52 12.21 -7.22 -4.11
C GLY A 52 11.58 -8.26 -3.19
N ALA A 53 12.42 -8.94 -2.43
CA ALA A 53 12.01 -9.97 -1.50
C ALA A 53 11.45 -9.39 -0.20
N THR A 54 10.33 -9.93 0.25
CA THR A 54 9.70 -9.62 1.54
C THR A 54 8.92 -10.83 2.03
N ALA A 55 8.70 -10.96 3.34
CA ALA A 55 7.71 -11.88 3.91
C ALA A 55 6.31 -11.23 3.91
N PRO A 56 5.21 -12.00 4.01
CA PRO A 56 3.88 -11.43 4.21
C PRO A 56 3.86 -10.49 5.44
N PHE A 57 3.41 -9.25 5.22
CA PHE A 57 3.35 -8.21 6.27
C PHE A 57 4.69 -7.90 6.98
N GLY A 58 5.83 -8.29 6.40
CA GLY A 58 7.15 -8.17 7.00
C GLY A 58 7.66 -6.73 7.10
N LEU A 59 8.54 -6.49 8.09
CA LEU A 59 9.27 -5.23 8.24
C LEU A 59 10.29 -5.07 7.12
N VAL A 60 11.02 -6.16 6.79
CA VAL A 60 12.04 -6.12 5.75
C VAL A 60 11.42 -6.27 4.36
N ARG A 61 11.69 -5.27 3.53
CA ARG A 61 11.33 -5.17 2.12
C ARG A 61 12.60 -4.94 1.31
N LEU A 62 13.37 -6.03 1.16
CA LEU A 62 14.69 -6.01 0.54
C LEU A 62 14.59 -5.94 -0.97
N SER A 63 14.96 -4.80 -1.57
CA SER A 63 14.76 -4.57 -2.98
C SER A 63 15.87 -3.71 -3.59
N PRO A 64 16.12 -3.80 -4.90
CA PRO A 64 17.03 -2.88 -5.57
C PRO A 64 16.52 -1.44 -5.51
N ASP A 65 17.46 -0.51 -5.31
CA ASP A 65 17.24 0.92 -5.43
C ASP A 65 17.67 1.37 -6.81
N THR A 66 16.71 1.74 -7.67
CA THR A 66 17.00 2.20 -9.06
C THR A 66 16.89 3.71 -9.20
N ALA A 67 16.18 4.41 -8.30
CA ALA A 67 16.15 5.87 -8.26
C ALA A 67 17.47 6.41 -7.68
N PHE A 68 18.02 7.47 -8.29
CA PHE A 68 19.25 8.09 -7.78
C PHE A 68 19.04 8.69 -6.39
N PRO A 69 19.78 8.26 -5.36
CA PRO A 69 19.47 8.61 -3.96
C PRO A 69 19.51 10.11 -3.67
N ALA A 70 20.45 10.84 -4.29
CA ALA A 70 20.60 12.29 -4.14
C ALA A 70 19.86 13.09 -5.22
N GLY A 71 19.12 12.42 -6.11
CA GLY A 71 18.47 13.05 -7.26
C GLY A 71 17.12 13.67 -6.94
N LEU A 72 16.74 14.69 -7.71
CA LEU A 72 15.37 15.15 -7.77
C LEU A 72 14.54 14.08 -8.48
N ASN A 73 13.42 13.71 -7.87
CA ASN A 73 12.40 12.86 -8.49
C ASN A 73 11.12 13.69 -8.75
N PRO A 74 11.15 14.60 -9.75
CA PRO A 74 10.09 15.59 -9.94
C PRO A 74 8.75 14.96 -10.33
N PHE A 75 8.77 13.73 -10.82
CA PHE A 75 7.58 12.99 -11.23
C PHE A 75 7.20 11.89 -10.24
N LYS A 76 7.87 11.80 -9.08
CA LYS A 76 7.63 10.77 -8.05
C LYS A 76 7.62 9.33 -8.61
N MET A 77 8.40 9.05 -9.65
CA MET A 77 8.53 7.68 -10.17
C MET A 77 9.42 6.85 -9.26
N GLY A 78 9.02 5.61 -8.99
CA GLY A 78 9.80 4.70 -8.14
C GLY A 78 9.84 5.12 -6.68
N THR A 79 8.73 5.57 -6.11
CA THR A 79 8.65 5.96 -4.68
C THR A 79 8.99 4.82 -3.74
N ALA A 80 8.75 3.57 -4.13
CA ALA A 80 9.20 2.39 -3.42
C ALA A 80 10.68 2.02 -3.67
N GLY A 81 11.49 2.93 -4.22
CA GLY A 81 12.92 2.73 -4.50
C GLY A 81 13.23 2.12 -5.87
N TYR A 82 12.30 1.39 -6.45
CA TYR A 82 12.43 0.76 -7.78
C TYR A 82 11.47 1.37 -8.79
N TYR A 83 11.94 1.50 -10.03
CA TYR A 83 11.11 1.85 -11.19
C TYR A 83 11.55 1.03 -12.40
N TYR A 84 10.63 0.27 -13.02
CA TYR A 84 10.92 -0.64 -14.12
C TYR A 84 11.52 0.03 -15.35
N GLY A 85 11.29 1.31 -15.56
CA GLY A 85 11.93 2.08 -16.66
C GLY A 85 13.40 2.43 -16.44
N HIS A 86 13.98 2.14 -15.27
CA HIS A 86 15.39 2.36 -14.98
C HIS A 86 16.24 1.11 -15.33
N ASN A 87 17.51 1.33 -15.67
CA ASN A 87 18.47 0.29 -16.03
C ASN A 87 19.74 0.30 -15.18
N THR A 88 19.67 0.92 -14.00
CA THR A 88 20.81 1.09 -13.10
C THR A 88 20.37 0.86 -11.66
N ILE A 89 21.12 0.04 -10.92
CA ILE A 89 20.92 -0.22 -9.50
C ILE A 89 22.03 0.50 -8.71
N TRP A 90 21.65 1.12 -7.57
CA TRP A 90 22.57 1.80 -6.65
C TRP A 90 22.91 0.95 -5.42
N GLY A 91 22.21 -0.14 -5.24
CA GLY A 91 22.34 -1.10 -4.15
C GLY A 91 20.99 -1.67 -3.77
N PHE A 92 20.94 -2.34 -2.62
CA PHE A 92 19.77 -3.04 -2.11
C PHE A 92 19.50 -2.58 -0.69
N SER A 93 18.46 -1.76 -0.48
CA SER A 93 18.04 -1.32 0.84
C SER A 93 16.90 -2.18 1.40
N HIS A 94 16.69 -2.13 2.71
CA HIS A 94 15.86 -3.10 3.43
C HIS A 94 14.48 -2.60 3.79
N THR A 95 14.22 -1.28 3.77
CA THR A 95 12.94 -0.71 4.21
C THR A 95 12.38 0.26 3.20
N ARG A 96 11.06 0.19 2.97
CA ARG A 96 10.31 1.05 2.06
C ARG A 96 8.81 0.90 2.27
N LEU A 97 8.03 1.87 1.82
CA LEU A 97 6.59 1.73 1.69
C LEU A 97 6.24 1.01 0.38
N SER A 98 5.05 0.44 0.31
CA SER A 98 4.54 -0.25 -0.88
C SER A 98 3.31 0.46 -1.44
N GLY A 99 3.36 0.81 -2.72
CA GLY A 99 2.22 1.35 -3.44
C GLY A 99 1.89 2.82 -3.16
N THR A 100 2.63 3.50 -2.30
CA THR A 100 2.33 4.89 -1.92
C THR A 100 3.00 5.91 -2.84
N GLY A 101 2.35 7.06 -3.05
CA GLY A 101 2.92 8.18 -3.80
C GLY A 101 4.02 8.94 -3.06
N ALA A 102 4.47 8.47 -1.89
CA ALA A 102 5.50 9.08 -1.06
C ALA A 102 6.76 8.22 -0.99
N VAL A 103 7.91 8.84 -1.21
CA VAL A 103 9.21 8.20 -0.98
C VAL A 103 9.49 8.21 0.52
N ASP A 104 9.69 7.04 1.13
CA ASP A 104 10.02 6.97 2.56
C ASP A 104 11.00 5.85 2.89
N MET A 105 11.74 6.01 3.99
CA MET A 105 12.71 5.05 4.53
C MET A 105 13.94 4.81 3.61
N GLY A 106 14.38 3.56 3.44
CA GLY A 106 15.59 3.17 2.66
C GLY A 106 16.79 2.85 3.55
N HIS A 107 16.54 2.36 4.77
CA HIS A 107 17.58 2.02 5.73
C HIS A 107 18.49 0.91 5.21
N PHE A 108 19.78 1.08 5.47
CA PHE A 108 20.85 0.09 5.40
C PHE A 108 20.99 -0.55 4.02
N ARG A 109 21.61 0.21 3.10
CA ARG A 109 21.85 -0.26 1.73
C ARG A 109 23.13 -1.08 1.63
N VAL A 110 23.02 -2.23 1.00
CA VAL A 110 24.13 -3.12 0.67
C VAL A 110 24.43 -3.05 -0.82
N THR A 111 25.71 -2.89 -1.19
CA THR A 111 26.11 -2.79 -2.59
C THR A 111 27.32 -3.68 -2.87
N PRO A 112 27.20 -4.74 -3.72
CA PRO A 112 28.36 -5.50 -4.18
C PRO A 112 29.17 -4.67 -5.19
N VAL A 113 30.48 -4.73 -5.05
CA VAL A 113 31.41 -4.05 -5.97
C VAL A 113 32.67 -4.89 -6.21
N THR A 114 33.53 -4.52 -7.17
CA THR A 114 34.76 -5.25 -7.44
C THR A 114 35.95 -4.32 -7.64
N GLY A 115 37.13 -4.79 -7.24
CA GLY A 115 38.38 -4.06 -7.40
C GLY A 115 38.64 -3.06 -6.27
N LYS A 116 39.52 -2.10 -6.50
CA LYS A 116 39.86 -1.10 -5.50
C LYS A 116 38.90 0.07 -5.58
N MET A 117 38.33 0.44 -4.44
CA MET A 117 37.36 1.54 -4.34
C MET A 117 38.03 2.79 -3.76
N SER A 118 37.76 3.94 -4.35
CA SER A 118 38.02 5.25 -3.73
C SER A 118 36.73 5.83 -3.15
N ALA A 119 36.85 6.88 -2.34
CA ALA A 119 35.68 7.61 -1.83
C ALA A 119 34.77 8.15 -2.95
N ALA A 120 35.37 8.61 -4.05
CA ALA A 120 34.63 9.10 -5.22
C ALA A 120 33.90 7.96 -5.95
N ASP A 121 34.52 6.79 -6.07
CA ASP A 121 33.90 5.63 -6.70
C ASP A 121 32.69 5.14 -5.90
N ARG A 122 32.75 5.18 -4.57
CA ARG A 122 31.64 4.82 -3.68
C ARG A 122 30.38 5.63 -3.97
N LEU A 123 30.52 6.94 -4.10
CA LEU A 123 29.41 7.86 -4.38
C LEU A 123 28.88 7.75 -5.81
N SER A 124 29.68 7.22 -6.73
CA SER A 124 29.35 7.05 -8.15
C SER A 124 29.11 5.59 -8.57
N SER A 125 29.07 4.66 -7.61
CA SER A 125 28.87 3.23 -7.87
C SER A 125 27.46 2.98 -8.39
N SER A 126 27.31 3.04 -9.70
CA SER A 126 26.09 2.63 -10.39
C SER A 126 26.31 1.28 -11.06
N LEU A 127 25.36 0.39 -10.93
CA LEU A 127 25.42 -0.98 -11.45
C LEU A 127 24.40 -1.12 -12.58
N PRO A 128 24.83 -0.95 -13.85
CA PRO A 128 23.95 -1.19 -14.99
C PRO A 128 23.45 -2.63 -15.03
N PHE A 129 22.17 -2.83 -15.37
CA PHE A 129 21.56 -4.14 -15.51
C PHE A 129 20.58 -4.17 -16.69
N SER A 130 20.09 -5.35 -17.03
CA SER A 130 19.04 -5.57 -18.02
C SER A 130 17.91 -6.42 -17.42
N HIS A 131 16.67 -6.08 -17.70
CA HIS A 131 15.48 -6.85 -17.28
C HIS A 131 15.48 -8.28 -17.83
N ASP A 132 16.18 -8.58 -18.96
CA ASP A 132 16.38 -9.95 -19.45
C ASP A 132 17.23 -10.81 -18.49
N LYS A 133 17.93 -10.16 -17.55
CA LYS A 133 18.80 -10.77 -16.54
C LYS A 133 18.37 -10.39 -15.13
N GLU A 134 17.08 -10.26 -14.94
CA GLU A 134 16.39 -9.96 -13.68
C GLU A 134 15.23 -10.95 -13.51
N THR A 135 14.97 -11.41 -12.31
CA THR A 135 13.81 -12.23 -11.97
C THR A 135 13.31 -11.90 -10.58
N ALA A 136 12.00 -11.92 -10.41
CA ALA A 136 11.34 -11.73 -9.14
C ALA A 136 10.18 -12.70 -8.99
N THR A 137 9.99 -13.18 -7.78
CA THR A 137 8.87 -14.02 -7.37
C THR A 137 8.48 -13.68 -5.93
N ALA A 138 7.40 -14.21 -5.41
CA ALA A 138 7.05 -14.04 -4.01
C ALA A 138 8.18 -14.55 -3.09
N GLY A 139 8.77 -13.65 -2.30
CA GLY A 139 9.85 -13.97 -1.36
C GLY A 139 11.26 -14.08 -1.96
N TYR A 140 11.45 -13.84 -3.26
CA TYR A 140 12.77 -13.94 -3.90
C TYR A 140 12.95 -12.95 -5.04
N TYR A 141 14.17 -12.40 -5.12
CA TYR A 141 14.61 -11.54 -6.22
C TYR A 141 16.03 -11.89 -6.64
N ALA A 142 16.34 -11.83 -7.94
CA ALA A 142 17.71 -11.96 -8.44
C ALA A 142 17.98 -11.07 -9.66
N VAL A 143 19.23 -10.59 -9.77
CA VAL A 143 19.69 -9.80 -10.91
C VAL A 143 21.17 -10.06 -11.19
N TYR A 144 21.52 -10.16 -12.47
CA TYR A 144 22.91 -10.20 -12.89
C TYR A 144 23.46 -8.81 -13.17
N LEU A 145 24.59 -8.49 -12.56
CA LEU A 145 25.30 -7.21 -12.62
C LEU A 145 26.57 -7.34 -13.47
N PRO A 146 26.50 -7.05 -14.78
CA PRO A 146 27.58 -7.37 -15.72
C PRO A 146 28.87 -6.59 -15.49
N SER A 147 28.78 -5.34 -15.02
CA SER A 147 29.95 -4.49 -14.77
C SER A 147 30.91 -5.04 -13.73
N ILE A 148 30.38 -5.87 -12.82
CA ILE A 148 31.13 -6.52 -11.74
C ILE A 148 31.11 -8.04 -11.84
N SER A 149 30.50 -8.61 -12.90
CA SER A 149 30.32 -10.05 -13.13
C SER A 149 29.77 -10.75 -11.87
N CYS A 150 28.68 -10.23 -11.31
CA CYS A 150 28.06 -10.73 -10.08
C CYS A 150 26.59 -11.06 -10.31
N LEU A 151 26.16 -12.22 -9.84
CA LEU A 151 24.76 -12.54 -9.63
C LEU A 151 24.42 -12.15 -8.18
N ALA A 152 23.47 -11.24 -8.01
CA ALA A 152 22.90 -10.87 -6.73
C ALA A 152 21.55 -11.56 -6.55
N GLU A 153 21.38 -12.24 -5.42
CA GLU A 153 20.14 -12.94 -5.04
C GLU A 153 19.71 -12.45 -3.66
N LEU A 154 18.40 -12.21 -3.48
CA LEU A 154 17.80 -11.66 -2.27
C LEU A 154 16.63 -12.52 -1.82
N THR A 155 16.51 -12.74 -0.52
CA THR A 155 15.31 -13.26 0.16
C THR A 155 15.15 -12.57 1.51
N ALA A 156 14.03 -12.74 2.20
CA ALA A 156 13.78 -12.09 3.47
C ALA A 156 12.87 -12.93 4.37
N THR A 157 13.04 -12.75 5.67
CA THR A 157 12.09 -13.11 6.72
C THR A 157 11.36 -11.86 7.20
N GLN A 158 10.69 -11.90 8.36
CA GLN A 158 9.97 -10.74 8.91
C GLN A 158 10.90 -9.56 9.20
N HIS A 159 12.11 -9.83 9.78
CA HIS A 159 13.04 -8.81 10.26
C HIS A 159 14.44 -8.93 9.66
N VAL A 160 14.70 -9.95 8.82
CA VAL A 160 16.05 -10.20 8.30
C VAL A 160 16.06 -10.22 6.78
N GLY A 161 16.90 -9.36 6.18
CA GLY A 161 17.24 -9.45 4.77
C GLY A 161 18.42 -10.41 4.56
N VAL A 162 18.28 -11.33 3.59
CA VAL A 162 19.35 -12.30 3.26
C VAL A 162 19.79 -12.11 1.83
N HIS A 163 21.08 -11.90 1.66
CA HIS A 163 21.72 -11.67 0.36
C HIS A 163 22.68 -12.82 0.02
N ARG A 164 22.78 -13.18 -1.25
CA ARG A 164 23.83 -14.01 -1.80
C ARG A 164 24.43 -13.33 -3.03
N TYR A 165 25.76 -13.13 -3.01
CA TYR A 165 26.51 -12.54 -4.10
C TYR A 165 27.49 -13.55 -4.68
N SER A 166 27.24 -14.01 -5.92
CA SER A 166 28.07 -14.96 -6.64
C SER A 166 28.91 -14.24 -7.68
N PHE A 167 30.24 -14.25 -7.51
CA PHE A 167 31.18 -13.52 -8.37
C PHE A 167 31.86 -14.42 -9.40
N ASP A 168 31.90 -13.99 -10.66
CA ASP A 168 32.69 -14.63 -11.73
C ASP A 168 33.74 -13.67 -12.30
N THR A 169 34.56 -13.13 -11.43
CA THR A 169 35.68 -12.25 -11.78
C THR A 169 36.89 -12.53 -10.91
N SER A 170 38.09 -12.31 -11.45
CA SER A 170 39.35 -12.39 -10.68
C SER A 170 39.68 -11.12 -9.90
N LYS A 171 38.89 -10.06 -10.06
CA LYS A 171 39.02 -8.84 -9.24
C LYS A 171 38.59 -9.16 -7.81
N ASP A 172 39.12 -8.41 -6.85
CA ASP A 172 38.68 -8.53 -5.44
C ASP A 172 37.18 -8.21 -5.33
N ALA A 173 36.45 -9.13 -4.75
CA ALA A 173 35.06 -8.95 -4.41
C ALA A 173 34.96 -8.12 -3.11
N ARG A 174 34.09 -7.12 -3.11
CA ARG A 174 33.85 -6.23 -1.98
C ARG A 174 32.35 -6.04 -1.78
N ILE A 175 31.96 -5.80 -0.54
CA ILE A 175 30.58 -5.45 -0.17
C ILE A 175 30.62 -4.18 0.64
N LEU A 176 29.87 -3.17 0.17
CA LEU A 176 29.67 -1.93 0.89
C LEU A 176 28.38 -2.04 1.72
N ILE A 177 28.42 -1.60 2.97
CA ILE A 177 27.24 -1.39 3.83
C ILE A 177 27.18 0.10 4.15
N ASP A 178 26.18 0.77 3.57
CA ASP A 178 25.88 2.17 3.84
C ASP A 178 24.87 2.25 5.00
N ALA A 179 25.36 2.57 6.20
CA ALA A 179 24.53 2.68 7.40
C ALA A 179 23.60 3.90 7.35
N THR A 180 23.93 4.91 6.55
CA THR A 180 23.22 6.19 6.45
C THR A 180 22.41 6.32 5.16
N SER A 181 22.10 5.19 4.52
CA SER A 181 21.33 5.19 3.29
C SER A 181 19.86 5.59 3.51
N PHE A 182 19.27 6.14 2.47
CA PHE A 182 17.86 6.50 2.39
C PHE A 182 17.40 6.43 0.93
N LEU A 183 16.10 6.39 0.69
CA LEU A 183 15.53 6.56 -0.64
C LEU A 183 15.57 8.03 -1.07
N ALA A 184 15.37 8.28 -2.37
CA ALA A 184 15.57 9.58 -3.00
C ALA A 184 14.89 10.74 -2.25
N GLY A 185 15.61 11.86 -2.10
CA GLY A 185 15.09 13.09 -1.52
C GLY A 185 15.12 13.18 0.01
N GLY A 186 15.81 12.22 0.68
CA GLY A 186 15.98 12.20 2.13
C GLY A 186 17.31 12.75 2.62
N ARG A 187 17.54 12.54 3.92
CA ARG A 187 18.83 12.70 4.61
C ARG A 187 18.92 11.72 5.76
N ALA A 188 20.14 11.45 6.23
CA ALA A 188 20.37 10.68 7.43
C ALA A 188 21.22 11.46 8.44
N GLU A 189 21.02 11.20 9.70
CA GLU A 189 21.75 11.78 10.83
C GLU A 189 22.08 10.68 11.86
N GLU A 190 22.92 10.97 12.83
CA GLU A 190 23.29 10.05 13.92
C GLU A 190 23.83 8.69 13.42
N GLY A 191 24.48 8.66 12.27
CA GLY A 191 25.01 7.43 11.71
C GLY A 191 26.19 6.91 12.50
N ARG A 192 26.20 5.60 12.74
CA ARG A 192 27.31 4.85 13.33
C ARG A 192 27.44 3.51 12.63
N VAL A 193 28.67 3.08 12.38
CA VAL A 193 29.00 1.74 11.92
C VAL A 193 30.18 1.20 12.71
N LYS A 194 30.13 -0.09 13.05
CA LYS A 194 31.23 -0.78 13.73
C LYS A 194 31.44 -2.16 13.09
N VAL A 195 32.69 -2.45 12.72
CA VAL A 195 33.12 -3.71 12.12
C VAL A 195 33.76 -4.59 13.20
N ASN A 196 33.30 -5.84 13.31
CA ASN A 196 33.94 -6.85 14.15
C ASN A 196 34.64 -7.88 13.25
N PRO A 197 35.95 -7.79 13.07
CA PRO A 197 36.68 -8.71 12.19
C PRO A 197 36.84 -10.13 12.77
N GLU A 198 36.57 -10.34 14.07
CA GLU A 198 36.67 -11.67 14.71
C GLU A 198 35.41 -12.51 14.47
N THR A 199 34.24 -11.87 14.45
CA THR A 199 32.94 -12.54 14.22
C THR A 199 32.42 -12.36 12.80
N TYR A 200 33.10 -11.58 11.95
CA TYR A 200 32.70 -11.21 10.60
C TYR A 200 31.35 -10.50 10.56
N GLU A 201 31.15 -9.61 11.52
CA GLU A 201 29.93 -8.85 11.68
C GLU A 201 30.17 -7.35 11.48
N VAL A 202 29.11 -6.67 11.03
CA VAL A 202 29.02 -5.21 11.01
C VAL A 202 27.72 -4.82 11.69
N GLU A 203 27.81 -3.94 12.68
CA GLU A 203 26.65 -3.37 13.35
C GLU A 203 26.59 -1.87 13.11
N GLY A 204 25.39 -1.30 13.16
CA GLY A 204 25.25 0.15 13.01
C GLY A 204 23.84 0.65 13.22
N GLU A 205 23.73 1.97 13.14
CA GLU A 205 22.49 2.70 13.34
C GLU A 205 22.49 4.00 12.54
N ALA A 206 21.31 4.50 12.22
CA ALA A 206 21.12 5.84 11.69
C ALA A 206 19.67 6.30 11.87
N ARG A 207 19.46 7.61 11.95
CA ARG A 207 18.16 8.27 11.90
C ARG A 207 17.92 8.78 10.48
N VAL A 208 16.89 8.27 9.83
CA VAL A 208 16.53 8.61 8.44
C VAL A 208 15.33 9.56 8.41
N PHE A 209 15.45 10.61 7.59
CA PHE A 209 14.43 11.63 7.36
C PHE A 209 14.07 11.64 5.87
N THR A 210 12.92 11.13 5.54
CA THR A 210 12.38 11.06 4.18
C THR A 210 10.97 11.64 4.13
N GLY A 211 10.13 11.27 3.17
CA GLY A 211 8.86 11.91 2.92
C GLY A 211 7.89 11.97 4.11
N PHE A 212 7.70 10.85 4.80
CA PHE A 212 6.84 10.76 5.99
C PHE A 212 7.64 10.80 7.27
N THR A 213 8.68 9.99 7.38
CA THR A 213 9.54 9.94 8.57
C THR A 213 10.15 11.30 8.91
N GLY A 214 10.45 12.12 7.91
CA GLY A 214 10.95 13.48 8.11
C GLY A 214 9.97 14.45 8.78
N ARG A 215 8.67 14.15 8.79
CA ARG A 215 7.62 15.02 9.34
C ARG A 215 7.50 14.95 10.86
N TYR A 216 7.93 13.84 11.47
CA TYR A 216 7.87 13.64 12.92
C TYR A 216 9.25 13.51 13.60
N GLY A 217 10.34 13.89 12.92
CA GLY A 217 11.67 13.92 13.53
C GLY A 217 12.60 12.80 13.10
N GLY A 218 12.25 12.06 12.04
CA GLY A 218 13.04 10.95 11.49
C GLY A 218 12.81 9.64 12.23
N LEU A 219 13.15 8.54 11.56
CA LEU A 219 13.05 7.18 12.10
C LEU A 219 14.45 6.62 12.33
N LYS A 220 14.80 6.32 13.59
CA LYS A 220 16.08 5.72 13.93
C LYS A 220 15.98 4.20 13.81
N GLY A 221 16.84 3.61 12.98
CA GLY A 221 16.95 2.17 12.81
C GLY A 221 18.30 1.64 13.26
N TYR A 222 18.35 0.35 13.55
CA TYR A 222 19.50 -0.42 13.97
C TYR A 222 19.65 -1.67 13.13
N PHE A 223 20.89 -2.09 12.84
CA PHE A 223 21.15 -3.33 12.12
C PHE A 223 22.33 -4.11 12.66
N VAL A 224 22.27 -5.42 12.48
CA VAL A 224 23.41 -6.34 12.63
C VAL A 224 23.52 -7.17 11.35
N ALA A 225 24.65 -7.04 10.68
CA ALA A 225 24.96 -7.75 9.43
C ALA A 225 26.03 -8.83 9.71
N LYS A 226 25.75 -10.08 9.34
CA LYS A 226 26.62 -11.23 9.58
C LYS A 226 26.93 -11.96 8.27
N PHE A 227 28.23 -12.20 8.04
CA PHE A 227 28.72 -12.88 6.85
C PHE A 227 29.05 -14.35 7.14
N ASP A 228 28.80 -15.21 6.17
CA ASP A 228 29.21 -16.63 6.21
C ASP A 228 30.69 -16.84 5.88
N THR A 229 31.28 -15.86 5.22
CA THR A 229 32.66 -15.88 4.71
C THR A 229 33.50 -14.76 5.34
N PRO A 230 34.73 -15.08 5.83
CA PRO A 230 35.63 -14.06 6.36
C PRO A 230 36.05 -13.02 5.32
N PHE A 231 35.94 -11.74 5.64
CA PHE A 231 36.60 -10.70 4.85
C PHE A 231 38.09 -10.60 5.21
N LYS A 232 38.95 -10.30 4.22
CA LYS A 232 40.40 -10.26 4.36
C LYS A 232 40.89 -8.92 4.91
N SER A 233 40.21 -7.85 4.58
CA SER A 233 40.47 -6.50 5.06
C SER A 233 39.17 -5.69 4.99
N PHE A 234 39.15 -4.59 5.72
CA PHE A 234 38.01 -3.68 5.77
C PHE A 234 38.46 -2.23 5.92
N ALA A 235 37.58 -1.33 5.56
CA ALA A 235 37.68 0.09 5.83
C ALA A 235 36.32 0.62 6.31
N THR A 236 36.32 1.72 7.04
CA THR A 236 35.11 2.50 7.30
C THR A 236 35.25 3.88 6.70
N TRP A 237 34.12 4.54 6.46
CA TRP A 237 34.13 5.91 5.95
C TRP A 237 33.34 6.88 6.83
N GLU A 238 33.77 8.15 6.79
CA GLU A 238 33.13 9.31 7.39
C GLU A 238 33.13 10.42 6.32
N GLY A 239 31.98 10.66 5.67
CA GLY A 239 31.91 11.52 4.51
C GLY A 239 32.82 11.04 3.37
N SER A 240 33.73 11.89 2.90
CA SER A 240 34.69 11.54 1.85
C SER A 240 35.93 10.78 2.37
N ALA A 241 36.14 10.69 3.69
CA ALA A 241 37.31 10.04 4.26
C ALA A 241 37.07 8.54 4.40
N VAL A 242 37.91 7.71 3.75
CA VAL A 242 37.92 6.25 3.88
C VAL A 242 39.18 5.83 4.62
N THR A 243 39.04 5.09 5.72
CA THR A 243 40.16 4.69 6.60
C THR A 243 40.22 3.17 6.72
N GLU A 244 41.30 2.60 6.20
CA GLU A 244 41.60 1.16 6.27
C GLU A 244 41.81 0.70 7.72
N GLY A 245 41.19 -0.43 8.09
CA GLY A 245 41.32 -1.05 9.41
C GLY A 245 40.69 -0.25 10.57
N LYS A 246 40.03 0.87 10.32
CA LYS A 246 39.30 1.61 11.34
C LYS A 246 38.02 0.86 11.69
N ILE A 247 37.89 0.42 12.95
CA ILE A 247 36.81 -0.44 13.42
C ILE A 247 35.47 0.30 13.46
N GLU A 248 35.46 1.58 13.81
CA GLU A 248 34.24 2.34 14.05
C GLU A 248 34.27 3.70 13.36
N ALA A 249 33.13 4.10 12.81
CA ALA A 249 32.97 5.40 12.13
C ALA A 249 31.59 5.99 12.47
N PHE A 250 31.52 7.33 12.43
CA PHE A 250 30.35 8.12 12.78
C PHE A 250 30.08 9.19 11.74
N GLY A 251 28.85 9.67 11.68
CA GLY A 251 28.47 10.84 10.87
C GLY A 251 27.21 10.64 10.06
N ASN A 252 26.88 11.66 9.29
CA ASN A 252 25.66 11.68 8.44
C ASN A 252 25.87 10.98 7.07
N ASP A 253 27.09 10.55 6.80
CA ASP A 253 27.50 9.72 5.66
C ASP A 253 28.56 8.75 6.18
N THR A 254 28.16 7.56 6.61
CA THR A 254 29.06 6.56 7.20
C THR A 254 28.67 5.13 6.82
N GLY A 255 29.66 4.25 6.79
CA GLY A 255 29.47 2.84 6.48
C GLY A 255 30.77 2.06 6.45
N ALA A 256 30.71 0.81 5.98
CA ALA A 256 31.84 -0.11 5.92
C ALA A 256 32.06 -0.68 4.51
N ASP A 257 33.33 -0.84 4.14
CA ASP A 257 33.80 -1.47 2.90
C ASP A 257 34.57 -2.75 3.27
N LEU A 258 34.03 -3.90 2.89
CA LEU A 258 34.52 -5.22 3.30
C LEU A 258 35.11 -5.95 2.08
N ASN A 259 36.39 -6.25 2.11
CA ASN A 259 37.12 -6.89 1.03
C ASN A 259 37.29 -8.39 1.28
N PHE A 260 36.70 -9.22 0.45
CA PHE A 260 36.80 -10.69 0.49
C PHE A 260 37.94 -11.24 -0.37
N GLY A 261 38.57 -10.39 -1.19
CA GLY A 261 39.57 -10.79 -2.17
C GLY A 261 38.95 -11.52 -3.37
N ASN A 262 39.73 -12.37 -4.02
CA ASN A 262 39.26 -13.09 -5.19
C ASN A 262 38.24 -14.19 -4.81
N LEU A 263 36.99 -13.99 -5.21
CA LEU A 263 35.88 -14.95 -5.05
C LEU A 263 35.41 -15.53 -6.38
N LYS A 264 36.28 -15.61 -7.38
CA LYS A 264 35.89 -16.17 -8.69
C LYS A 264 35.30 -17.58 -8.57
N GLY A 265 34.05 -17.76 -9.03
CA GLY A 265 33.30 -19.02 -8.95
C GLY A 265 32.84 -19.37 -7.53
N LYS A 266 32.79 -18.38 -6.63
CA LYS A 266 32.31 -18.53 -5.24
C LYS A 266 31.28 -17.46 -4.92
N SER A 267 30.49 -17.71 -3.88
CA SER A 267 29.53 -16.76 -3.30
C SER A 267 29.92 -16.35 -1.90
N VAL A 268 29.34 -15.25 -1.46
CA VAL A 268 29.27 -14.81 -0.07
C VAL A 268 27.82 -14.58 0.29
N GLU A 269 27.42 -15.11 1.45
CA GLU A 269 26.08 -14.85 2.03
C GLU A 269 26.19 -13.83 3.14
N LEU A 270 25.19 -12.94 3.19
CA LEU A 270 25.06 -11.90 4.18
C LEU A 270 23.63 -11.89 4.71
N LYS A 271 23.47 -11.89 6.04
CA LYS A 271 22.21 -11.73 6.74
C LYS A 271 22.20 -10.40 7.47
N VAL A 272 21.16 -9.62 7.33
CA VAL A 272 21.01 -8.28 7.93
C VAL A 272 19.74 -8.25 8.77
N GLY A 273 19.88 -8.40 10.07
CA GLY A 273 18.80 -8.23 11.04
C GLY A 273 18.57 -6.76 11.34
N ILE A 274 17.32 -6.35 11.40
CA ILE A 274 16.89 -4.95 11.59
C ILE A 274 15.95 -4.86 12.78
N SER A 275 16.08 -3.75 13.54
CA SER A 275 15.13 -3.31 14.55
C SER A 275 15.05 -1.79 14.56
N PHE A 276 13.91 -1.27 15.01
CA PHE A 276 13.75 0.16 15.33
C PHE A 276 13.83 0.44 16.83
N VAL A 277 14.09 -0.59 17.64
CA VAL A 277 14.22 -0.50 19.10
C VAL A 277 15.68 -0.38 19.53
N SER A 278 16.52 -1.35 19.18
CA SER A 278 17.93 -1.36 19.59
C SER A 278 18.81 -2.28 18.72
N LEU A 279 20.13 -2.18 18.89
CA LEU A 279 21.09 -3.11 18.29
C LEU A 279 20.93 -4.54 18.85
N GLU A 280 20.62 -4.65 20.14
CA GLU A 280 20.38 -5.92 20.80
C GLU A 280 19.16 -6.61 20.17
N ASN A 281 18.08 -5.88 19.93
CA ASN A 281 16.89 -6.41 19.26
C ASN A 281 17.18 -6.80 17.79
N ALA A 282 17.94 -5.99 17.06
CA ALA A 282 18.35 -6.34 15.70
C ALA A 282 19.16 -7.66 15.66
N ARG A 283 19.99 -7.90 16.66
CA ARG A 283 20.74 -9.15 16.84
C ARG A 283 19.83 -10.31 17.21
N GLU A 284 18.90 -10.10 18.13
CA GLU A 284 17.93 -11.11 18.54
C GLU A 284 17.03 -11.54 17.37
N ASN A 285 16.55 -10.58 16.58
CA ASN A 285 15.79 -10.85 15.35
C ASN A 285 16.61 -11.68 14.36
N LEU A 286 17.89 -11.30 14.12
CA LEU A 286 18.79 -12.01 13.22
C LEU A 286 18.99 -13.47 13.65
N GLU A 287 19.30 -13.69 14.93
CA GLU A 287 19.58 -15.02 15.48
C GLU A 287 18.30 -15.86 15.48
N PHE A 288 17.20 -15.36 16.00
CA PHE A 288 15.94 -16.09 16.11
C PHE A 288 15.42 -16.57 14.74
N GLU A 289 15.47 -15.71 13.73
CA GLU A 289 14.87 -16.04 12.43
C GLU A 289 15.79 -16.85 11.51
N THR A 290 17.12 -16.73 11.69
CA THR A 290 18.09 -17.30 10.71
C THR A 290 19.20 -18.17 11.28
N GLU A 291 19.21 -18.51 12.59
CA GLU A 291 20.22 -19.39 13.15
C GLU A 291 20.17 -20.78 12.48
N GLY A 292 21.32 -21.28 12.06
CA GLY A 292 21.46 -22.59 11.41
C GLY A 292 20.91 -22.67 9.96
N LYS A 293 20.38 -21.59 9.40
CA LYS A 293 19.83 -21.55 8.04
C LYS A 293 20.82 -20.90 7.08
N ASN A 294 20.95 -21.45 5.87
CA ASN A 294 21.62 -20.81 4.73
C ASN A 294 20.60 -20.05 3.86
N PHE A 295 21.09 -19.38 2.82
CA PHE A 295 20.24 -18.62 1.88
C PHE A 295 19.11 -19.47 1.29
N ASP A 296 19.41 -20.68 0.82
CA ASP A 296 18.40 -21.52 0.16
C ASP A 296 17.29 -21.94 1.14
N THR A 297 17.64 -22.25 2.38
CA THR A 297 16.66 -22.58 3.43
C THR A 297 15.72 -21.40 3.70
N VAL A 298 16.27 -20.18 3.87
CA VAL A 298 15.44 -18.98 4.12
C VAL A 298 14.56 -18.66 2.92
N ARG A 299 15.09 -18.79 1.70
CA ARG A 299 14.30 -18.59 0.47
C ARG A 299 13.14 -19.57 0.38
N ASP A 300 13.40 -20.84 0.62
CA ASP A 300 12.37 -21.90 0.49
C ASP A 300 11.29 -21.73 1.57
N GLU A 301 11.66 -21.32 2.78
CA GLU A 301 10.71 -20.96 3.84
C GLU A 301 9.88 -19.72 3.47
N ALA A 302 10.50 -18.67 2.92
CA ALA A 302 9.78 -17.47 2.47
C ALA A 302 8.77 -17.77 1.36
N VAL A 303 9.16 -18.61 0.39
CA VAL A 303 8.26 -19.07 -0.68
C VAL A 303 7.10 -19.88 -0.10
N ALA A 304 7.36 -20.75 0.88
CA ALA A 304 6.33 -21.56 1.55
C ALA A 304 5.34 -20.68 2.33
N GLU A 305 5.84 -19.67 3.05
CA GLU A 305 5.00 -18.71 3.79
C GLU A 305 4.09 -17.94 2.84
N TRP A 306 4.61 -17.40 1.75
CA TRP A 306 3.81 -16.76 0.70
C TRP A 306 2.78 -17.71 0.10
N ASN A 307 3.16 -18.94 -0.19
CA ASN A 307 2.23 -19.92 -0.75
C ASN A 307 1.10 -20.24 0.25
N ALA A 308 1.37 -20.30 1.54
CA ALA A 308 0.36 -20.48 2.58
C ALA A 308 -0.61 -19.27 2.62
N GLY A 309 -0.11 -18.02 2.63
CA GLY A 309 -0.95 -16.83 2.59
C GLY A 309 -1.83 -16.76 1.35
N LEU A 310 -1.25 -16.99 0.16
CA LEU A 310 -1.97 -16.98 -1.11
C LEU A 310 -3.01 -18.11 -1.23
N SER A 311 -2.81 -19.22 -0.54
CA SER A 311 -3.74 -20.36 -0.54
C SER A 311 -5.07 -20.08 0.19
N LYS A 312 -5.17 -18.97 0.92
CA LYS A 312 -6.41 -18.54 1.59
C LYS A 312 -7.53 -18.23 0.60
N ILE A 313 -7.17 -17.82 -0.62
CA ILE A 313 -8.15 -17.71 -1.71
C ILE A 313 -7.67 -18.55 -2.89
N LYS A 314 -8.42 -19.61 -3.20
CA LYS A 314 -8.14 -20.48 -4.34
C LYS A 314 -9.12 -20.17 -5.44
N ILE A 315 -8.64 -19.74 -6.59
CA ILE A 315 -9.49 -19.48 -7.76
C ILE A 315 -9.29 -20.54 -8.84
N ASP A 316 -10.35 -20.83 -9.58
CA ASP A 316 -10.28 -21.54 -10.84
C ASP A 316 -10.70 -20.64 -11.99
N THR A 317 -9.89 -20.65 -13.04
CA THR A 317 -10.13 -19.98 -14.31
C THR A 317 -9.16 -20.54 -15.37
N ASN A 318 -9.62 -20.63 -16.60
CA ASN A 318 -8.78 -20.99 -17.75
C ASN A 318 -7.95 -19.82 -18.29
N ASP A 319 -8.23 -18.59 -17.88
CA ASP A 319 -7.51 -17.39 -18.30
C ASP A 319 -6.25 -17.19 -17.42
N LYS A 320 -5.08 -17.32 -18.05
CA LYS A 320 -3.78 -17.24 -17.38
C LYS A 320 -3.47 -15.82 -16.88
N ASP A 321 -3.95 -14.81 -17.59
CA ASP A 321 -3.73 -13.41 -17.23
C ASP A 321 -4.57 -13.04 -16.00
N ILE A 322 -5.84 -13.47 -15.96
CA ILE A 322 -6.69 -13.32 -14.77
C ILE A 322 -6.03 -13.99 -13.56
N LYS A 323 -5.54 -15.22 -13.72
CA LYS A 323 -4.87 -15.96 -12.64
C LYS A 323 -3.61 -15.24 -12.14
N LYS A 324 -2.78 -14.72 -13.06
CA LYS A 324 -1.58 -13.95 -12.75
C LYS A 324 -1.94 -12.64 -12.01
N ILE A 325 -2.87 -11.85 -12.55
CA ILE A 325 -3.29 -10.58 -11.93
C ILE A 325 -3.87 -10.85 -10.55
N PHE A 326 -4.73 -11.86 -10.40
CA PHE A 326 -5.38 -12.18 -9.13
C PHE A 326 -4.38 -12.52 -8.01
N TYR A 327 -3.47 -13.46 -8.25
CA TYR A 327 -2.50 -13.84 -7.22
C TYR A 327 -1.45 -12.76 -6.97
N THR A 328 -1.11 -11.95 -7.98
CA THR A 328 -0.25 -10.79 -7.78
C THR A 328 -0.98 -9.70 -6.96
N ALA A 329 -2.25 -9.47 -7.22
CA ALA A 329 -3.07 -8.54 -6.42
C ALA A 329 -3.22 -9.02 -4.96
N LEU A 330 -3.46 -10.32 -4.76
CA LEU A 330 -3.51 -10.89 -3.40
C LEU A 330 -2.15 -10.77 -2.69
N TYR A 331 -1.03 -11.01 -3.41
CA TYR A 331 0.33 -10.78 -2.90
C TYR A 331 0.54 -9.30 -2.49
N HIS A 332 0.19 -8.34 -3.33
CA HIS A 332 0.32 -6.92 -3.02
C HIS A 332 -0.49 -6.51 -1.80
N SER A 333 -1.69 -7.08 -1.63
CA SER A 333 -2.55 -6.82 -0.47
C SER A 333 -1.96 -7.33 0.86
N MET A 334 -0.94 -8.18 0.83
CA MET A 334 -0.29 -8.76 2.02
C MET A 334 1.12 -8.20 2.28
N ILE A 335 1.53 -7.11 1.60
CA ILE A 335 2.83 -6.47 1.85
C ILE A 335 2.75 -5.52 3.05
N MET A 336 1.65 -4.78 3.20
CA MET A 336 1.35 -3.86 4.30
C MET A 336 0.05 -4.31 4.97
N PRO A 337 -0.21 -3.95 6.25
CA PRO A 337 0.59 -3.15 7.17
C PRO A 337 1.83 -3.88 7.70
N THR A 338 2.84 -3.12 8.12
CA THR A 338 4.14 -3.63 8.54
C THR A 338 4.09 -4.24 9.94
N ASN A 339 4.61 -5.45 10.11
CA ASN A 339 4.97 -5.97 11.42
C ASN A 339 6.11 -5.14 12.01
N PHE A 340 5.83 -4.36 13.05
CA PHE A 340 6.79 -3.45 13.67
C PHE A 340 7.23 -3.92 15.07
N THR A 341 6.88 -5.16 15.42
CA THR A 341 7.18 -5.81 16.69
C THR A 341 8.38 -6.73 16.54
N ASP A 342 9.46 -6.51 17.26
CA ASP A 342 10.61 -7.42 17.32
C ASP A 342 10.22 -8.79 17.92
N VAL A 343 11.04 -9.82 17.71
CA VAL A 343 10.74 -11.20 18.14
C VAL A 343 10.54 -11.36 19.65
N ASN A 344 11.01 -10.40 20.45
CA ASN A 344 10.81 -10.35 21.90
C ASN A 344 9.53 -9.58 22.33
N GLY A 345 8.69 -9.15 21.37
CA GLY A 345 7.45 -8.42 21.62
C GLY A 345 7.64 -6.89 21.77
N GLN A 346 8.86 -6.37 21.72
CA GLN A 346 9.10 -4.93 21.81
C GLN A 346 8.84 -4.23 20.48
N TYR A 347 8.38 -2.98 20.54
CA TYR A 347 8.22 -2.09 19.38
C TYR A 347 8.58 -0.65 19.76
N LEU A 348 8.94 0.15 18.76
CA LEU A 348 9.09 1.60 18.92
C LEU A 348 7.74 2.27 18.70
N GLY A 349 7.14 2.79 19.76
CA GLY A 349 5.88 3.52 19.71
C GLY A 349 6.06 4.99 19.33
N PHE A 350 4.94 5.70 19.24
CA PHE A 350 4.93 7.15 19.05
C PHE A 350 5.61 7.84 20.23
N ASN A 351 6.21 8.98 20.02
CA ASN A 351 7.05 9.69 21.00
C ASN A 351 8.36 8.95 21.37
N GLU A 352 8.84 8.06 20.51
CA GLU A 352 10.10 7.31 20.68
C GLU A 352 10.13 6.45 21.96
N LYS A 353 8.99 6.01 22.46
CA LYS A 353 8.92 5.10 23.61
C LYS A 353 8.87 3.66 23.14
N VAL A 354 9.65 2.82 23.82
CA VAL A 354 9.58 1.38 23.62
C VAL A 354 8.39 0.82 24.37
N GLY A 355 7.47 0.19 23.61
CA GLY A 355 6.35 -0.58 24.13
C GLY A 355 6.59 -2.08 24.04
N VAL A 356 5.68 -2.86 24.59
CA VAL A 356 5.62 -4.33 24.47
C VAL A 356 4.21 -4.69 24.04
N ALA A 357 4.08 -5.37 22.90
CA ALA A 357 2.81 -5.87 22.40
C ALA A 357 2.48 -7.23 23.05
N GLU A 358 1.48 -7.24 23.94
CA GLU A 358 1.07 -8.45 24.63
C GLU A 358 -0.17 -9.07 23.97
N GLY A 359 0.01 -10.23 23.34
CA GLY A 359 -1.08 -10.96 22.68
C GLY A 359 -1.55 -10.37 21.35
N TYR A 360 -0.74 -9.50 20.72
CA TYR A 360 -0.94 -8.99 19.36
C TYR A 360 0.39 -8.57 18.75
N THR A 361 0.42 -8.32 17.44
CA THR A 361 1.55 -7.72 16.74
C THR A 361 1.29 -6.22 16.53
N TYR A 362 2.18 -5.36 17.02
CA TYR A 362 2.09 -3.93 16.74
C TYR A 362 2.43 -3.67 15.27
N ARG A 363 1.48 -3.06 14.55
CA ARG A 363 1.57 -2.80 13.10
C ARG A 363 1.58 -1.32 12.81
N THR A 364 2.36 -0.95 11.81
CA THR A 364 2.47 0.43 11.32
C THR A 364 2.37 0.48 9.79
N ASP A 365 2.65 1.64 9.20
CA ASP A 365 2.52 1.88 7.75
C ASP A 365 1.09 1.61 7.27
N LEU A 366 0.12 2.20 7.98
CA LEU A 366 -1.29 2.07 7.69
C LEU A 366 -1.74 3.24 6.81
N SER A 367 -1.91 2.97 5.52
CA SER A 367 -2.44 3.93 4.52
C SER A 367 -3.96 4.04 4.65
N LEU A 368 -4.45 4.50 5.82
CA LEU A 368 -5.84 4.31 6.25
C LEU A 368 -6.87 4.91 5.30
N TRP A 369 -6.63 6.12 4.76
CA TRP A 369 -7.56 6.77 3.82
C TRP A 369 -7.86 5.88 2.61
N ASP A 370 -6.89 5.07 2.22
CA ASP A 370 -6.92 4.19 1.07
C ASP A 370 -7.45 2.80 1.47
N THR A 371 -6.80 2.17 2.43
CA THR A 371 -6.96 0.74 2.76
C THR A 371 -8.30 0.39 3.42
N VAL A 372 -8.98 1.36 4.06
CA VAL A 372 -10.32 1.15 4.63
C VAL A 372 -11.37 0.81 3.56
N ARG A 373 -11.11 1.15 2.29
CA ARG A 373 -12.07 0.95 1.20
C ARG A 373 -12.16 -0.50 0.73
N THR A 374 -11.04 -1.25 0.79
CA THR A 374 -10.98 -2.62 0.24
C THR A 374 -10.04 -3.54 0.98
N THR A 375 -8.83 -3.09 1.36
CA THR A 375 -7.78 -3.94 1.95
C THR A 375 -8.19 -4.42 3.33
N HIS A 376 -8.61 -3.53 4.23
CA HIS A 376 -9.10 -3.90 5.56
C HIS A 376 -10.39 -4.73 5.51
N PRO A 377 -11.39 -4.40 4.65
CA PRO A 377 -12.52 -5.29 4.41
C PRO A 377 -12.12 -6.70 3.93
N LEU A 378 -11.07 -6.84 3.10
CA LEU A 378 -10.53 -8.15 2.71
C LEU A 378 -9.96 -8.89 3.92
N TYR A 379 -9.19 -8.20 4.79
CA TYR A 379 -8.63 -8.80 6.00
C TYR A 379 -9.70 -9.29 6.97
N THR A 380 -10.84 -8.62 7.09
CA THR A 380 -11.94 -9.11 7.93
C THR A 380 -12.46 -10.48 7.47
N LEU A 381 -12.24 -10.87 6.24
CA LEU A 381 -12.59 -12.18 5.69
C LEU A 381 -11.48 -13.21 5.88
N ILE A 382 -10.24 -12.90 5.47
CA ILE A 382 -9.17 -13.90 5.32
C ILE A 382 -7.96 -13.68 6.23
N GLU A 383 -7.80 -12.50 6.83
CA GLU A 383 -6.66 -12.10 7.68
C GLU A 383 -7.14 -11.43 8.98
N LYS A 384 -8.05 -12.10 9.71
CA LYS A 384 -8.72 -11.56 10.90
C LYS A 384 -7.74 -11.13 12.00
N GLU A 385 -6.63 -11.85 12.15
CA GLU A 385 -5.58 -11.53 13.12
C GLU A 385 -4.89 -10.22 12.74
N ILE A 386 -4.52 -10.04 11.46
CA ILE A 386 -3.94 -8.80 10.95
C ILE A 386 -4.88 -7.61 11.15
N GLN A 387 -6.19 -7.83 10.95
CA GLN A 387 -7.20 -6.79 11.17
C GLN A 387 -7.29 -6.38 12.64
N LEU A 388 -7.35 -7.36 13.56
CA LEU A 388 -7.39 -7.11 15.01
C LEU A 388 -6.10 -6.45 15.51
N ASP A 389 -4.94 -6.92 15.04
CA ASP A 389 -3.64 -6.32 15.35
C ASP A 389 -3.59 -4.85 14.91
N SER A 390 -4.15 -4.54 13.73
CA SER A 390 -4.21 -3.15 13.24
C SER A 390 -5.05 -2.27 14.16
N VAL A 391 -6.22 -2.73 14.61
CA VAL A 391 -7.06 -1.99 15.57
C VAL A 391 -6.35 -1.79 16.91
N LYS A 392 -5.75 -2.86 17.47
CA LYS A 392 -5.02 -2.79 18.75
C LYS A 392 -3.84 -1.83 18.64
N SER A 393 -3.13 -1.82 17.51
CA SER A 393 -2.03 -0.88 17.22
C SER A 393 -2.49 0.57 17.16
N LEU A 394 -3.62 0.85 16.48
CA LEU A 394 -4.21 2.19 16.42
C LEU A 394 -4.62 2.69 17.81
N ILE A 395 -5.16 1.82 18.66
CA ILE A 395 -5.49 2.16 20.06
C ILE A 395 -4.21 2.48 20.84
N ALA A 396 -3.16 1.67 20.72
CA ALA A 396 -1.86 1.92 21.36
C ALA A 396 -1.25 3.26 20.91
N MET A 397 -1.26 3.54 19.60
CA MET A 397 -0.82 4.83 19.06
C MET A 397 -1.62 6.01 19.62
N ALA A 398 -2.95 5.83 19.80
CA ALA A 398 -3.80 6.85 20.38
C ALA A 398 -3.52 7.07 21.87
N GLU A 399 -3.22 6.03 22.63
CA GLU A 399 -2.79 6.14 24.04
C GLU A 399 -1.45 6.89 24.18
N GLU A 400 -0.54 6.69 23.23
CA GLU A 400 0.78 7.32 23.22
C GLU A 400 0.76 8.78 22.75
N SER A 401 -0.14 9.14 21.82
CA SER A 401 -0.18 10.45 21.17
C SER A 401 -1.40 11.32 21.54
N GLY A 402 -2.41 10.74 22.18
CA GLY A 402 -3.65 11.41 22.59
C GLY A 402 -4.79 11.33 21.55
N ALA A 403 -4.57 10.78 20.35
CA ALA A 403 -5.60 10.61 19.33
C ALA A 403 -5.26 9.49 18.35
N LEU A 404 -6.28 8.91 17.71
CA LEU A 404 -6.10 7.97 16.60
C LEU A 404 -5.33 8.63 15.45
N PRO A 405 -4.31 7.96 14.88
CA PRO A 405 -3.55 8.52 13.78
C PRO A 405 -4.35 8.50 12.48
N ARG A 406 -3.99 9.42 11.57
CA ARG A 406 -4.54 9.48 10.21
C ARG A 406 -3.76 8.60 9.23
N TRP A 407 -2.44 8.69 9.28
CA TRP A 407 -1.53 7.94 8.43
C TRP A 407 -0.22 7.64 9.19
N PRO A 408 -0.22 6.60 10.07
CA PRO A 408 0.99 6.21 10.79
C PRO A 408 2.02 5.61 9.84
N SER A 409 3.27 6.05 9.95
CA SER A 409 4.42 5.48 9.24
C SER A 409 5.58 5.30 10.21
N GLY A 410 6.10 4.08 10.32
CA GLY A 410 7.09 3.76 11.33
C GLY A 410 6.59 4.10 12.75
N ALA A 411 7.33 4.93 13.47
CA ALA A 411 7.06 5.30 14.86
C ALA A 411 6.36 6.67 15.00
N GLY A 412 5.61 7.13 13.99
CA GLY A 412 5.00 8.47 14.10
C GLY A 412 3.87 8.73 13.11
N GLU A 413 3.19 9.85 13.36
CA GLU A 413 2.12 10.37 12.50
C GLU A 413 2.71 11.17 11.34
N SER A 414 2.47 10.73 10.11
CA SER A 414 2.91 11.46 8.93
C SER A 414 2.06 12.70 8.61
N GLY A 415 0.83 12.79 9.12
CA GLY A 415 -0.14 13.83 8.79
C GLY A 415 -0.51 13.87 7.32
N SER A 416 -0.29 12.77 6.59
CA SER A 416 -0.62 12.66 5.17
C SER A 416 -2.11 12.43 4.98
N MET A 417 -2.63 12.79 3.81
CA MET A 417 -4.03 12.69 3.45
C MET A 417 -4.95 13.51 4.37
N PHE A 418 -6.19 13.09 4.58
CA PHE A 418 -7.19 13.85 5.33
C PHE A 418 -8.31 12.93 5.87
N GLY A 419 -9.23 13.49 6.64
CA GLY A 419 -10.23 12.71 7.37
C GLY A 419 -9.68 12.05 8.63
N THR A 420 -10.47 11.17 9.21
CA THR A 420 -10.16 10.31 10.36
C THR A 420 -10.53 8.85 10.03
N PRO A 421 -9.91 8.25 8.99
CA PRO A 421 -10.34 6.95 8.45
C PRO A 421 -10.15 5.78 9.42
N ALA A 422 -9.40 5.95 10.51
CA ALA A 422 -9.36 4.98 11.60
C ALA A 422 -10.77 4.70 12.17
N ASP A 423 -11.69 5.69 12.12
CA ASP A 423 -13.07 5.54 12.55
C ASP A 423 -13.81 4.47 11.75
N LEU A 424 -13.58 4.44 10.42
CA LEU A 424 -14.16 3.44 9.51
C LEU A 424 -13.63 2.04 9.82
N LEU A 425 -12.31 1.90 9.96
CA LEU A 425 -11.64 0.63 10.23
C LEU A 425 -12.12 0.01 11.53
N ILE A 426 -12.16 0.79 12.61
CA ILE A 426 -12.56 0.33 13.96
C ILE A 426 -14.03 -0.07 13.97
N ALA A 427 -14.91 0.80 13.42
CA ALA A 427 -16.34 0.53 13.38
C ALA A 427 -16.65 -0.74 12.57
N GLU A 428 -16.08 -0.85 11.36
CA GLU A 428 -16.26 -2.02 10.50
C GLU A 428 -15.78 -3.31 11.17
N THR A 429 -14.62 -3.29 11.82
CA THR A 429 -14.05 -4.46 12.52
C THR A 429 -15.02 -4.95 13.59
N TYR A 430 -15.55 -4.04 14.41
CA TYR A 430 -16.51 -4.39 15.47
C TYR A 430 -17.83 -4.92 14.90
N LEU A 431 -18.40 -4.23 13.91
CA LEU A 431 -19.67 -4.60 13.28
C LEU A 431 -19.61 -5.97 12.57
N LYS A 432 -18.44 -6.35 12.10
CA LYS A 432 -18.17 -7.66 11.50
C LYS A 432 -17.88 -8.77 12.53
N GLY A 433 -18.06 -8.49 13.82
CA GLY A 433 -17.91 -9.48 14.88
C GLY A 433 -16.49 -9.71 15.38
N LEU A 434 -15.50 -8.97 14.89
CA LEU A 434 -14.13 -9.02 15.39
C LEU A 434 -13.99 -8.06 16.59
N THR A 435 -14.35 -8.53 17.79
CA THR A 435 -14.53 -7.69 18.97
C THR A 435 -13.43 -7.84 20.03
N ASP A 436 -12.33 -8.55 19.74
CA ASP A 436 -11.22 -8.77 20.69
C ASP A 436 -10.30 -7.55 20.77
N PHE A 437 -10.87 -6.41 21.18
CA PHE A 437 -10.18 -5.16 21.50
C PHE A 437 -11.02 -4.27 22.41
N ASP A 438 -10.44 -3.23 22.99
CA ASP A 438 -11.16 -2.27 23.85
C ASP A 438 -11.99 -1.29 22.99
N ALA A 439 -13.19 -1.76 22.62
CA ALA A 439 -14.10 -0.99 21.76
C ALA A 439 -14.60 0.31 22.42
N GLU A 440 -14.77 0.31 23.76
CA GLU A 440 -15.17 1.52 24.50
C GLU A 440 -14.08 2.59 24.46
N LYS A 441 -12.83 2.20 24.64
CA LYS A 441 -11.68 3.11 24.54
C LYS A 441 -11.53 3.66 23.12
N ALA A 442 -11.59 2.78 22.11
CA ALA A 442 -11.55 3.18 20.71
C ALA A 442 -12.65 4.19 20.36
N TYR A 443 -13.89 3.86 20.74
CA TYR A 443 -15.04 4.75 20.55
C TYR A 443 -14.82 6.13 21.21
N ASN A 444 -14.27 6.18 22.42
CA ASN A 444 -13.98 7.44 23.09
C ASN A 444 -12.96 8.30 22.32
N PHE A 445 -11.91 7.70 21.75
CA PHE A 445 -10.96 8.43 20.89
C PHE A 445 -11.64 8.96 19.62
N MET A 446 -12.47 8.15 18.96
CA MET A 446 -13.24 8.55 17.77
C MET A 446 -14.17 9.74 18.09
N LYS A 447 -14.97 9.63 19.15
CA LYS A 447 -15.89 10.67 19.59
C LYS A 447 -15.18 11.97 19.98
N ASN A 448 -14.08 11.86 20.73
CA ASN A 448 -13.30 13.03 21.15
C ASN A 448 -12.75 13.78 19.94
N THR A 449 -12.14 13.07 18.99
CA THR A 449 -11.63 13.65 17.73
C THR A 449 -12.75 14.33 16.94
N ALA A 450 -13.92 13.67 16.82
CA ALA A 450 -15.04 14.18 16.04
C ALA A 450 -15.73 15.41 16.66
N LEU A 451 -15.50 15.70 17.95
CA LEU A 451 -16.09 16.82 18.69
C LEU A 451 -15.07 17.89 19.10
N GLU A 452 -13.77 17.65 18.91
CA GLU A 452 -12.71 18.56 19.32
C GLU A 452 -12.74 19.88 18.52
N THR A 453 -12.61 21.01 19.21
CA THR A 453 -12.60 22.35 18.63
C THR A 453 -11.40 23.19 19.06
N ASP A 454 -10.58 22.68 19.95
CA ASP A 454 -9.32 23.31 20.36
C ASP A 454 -8.20 22.81 19.46
N ASP A 455 -7.71 23.67 18.59
CA ASP A 455 -6.67 23.33 17.60
C ASP A 455 -5.32 22.94 18.27
N ASP A 456 -5.11 23.28 19.54
CA ASP A 456 -3.92 22.91 20.31
C ASP A 456 -4.07 21.54 21.00
N SER A 457 -5.25 20.93 20.95
CA SER A 457 -5.52 19.61 21.51
C SER A 457 -4.86 18.48 20.69
N PRO A 458 -4.28 17.45 21.34
CA PRO A 458 -3.85 16.24 20.61
C PRO A 458 -4.98 15.57 19.81
N ALA A 459 -6.24 15.73 20.22
CA ALA A 459 -7.42 15.20 19.53
C ALA A 459 -7.84 16.01 18.31
N ALA A 460 -7.21 17.16 18.03
CA ALA A 460 -7.49 18.01 16.86
C ALA A 460 -6.98 17.41 15.56
N LYS A 461 -7.52 16.24 15.16
CA LYS A 461 -7.16 15.53 13.91
C LYS A 461 -8.09 15.87 12.74
N ARG A 462 -9.28 16.44 13.00
CA ARG A 462 -10.17 16.95 11.96
C ARG A 462 -9.86 18.42 11.68
N ASP A 463 -9.27 18.67 10.51
CA ASP A 463 -8.98 20.04 10.06
C ASP A 463 -10.27 20.83 9.91
N TYR A 464 -10.29 22.07 10.41
CA TYR A 464 -11.47 22.96 10.36
C TYR A 464 -12.71 22.41 11.08
N ASN A 465 -12.53 21.55 12.09
CA ASN A 465 -13.64 20.91 12.79
C ASN A 465 -14.57 21.90 13.50
N LYS A 466 -14.00 22.98 14.03
CA LYS A 466 -14.77 24.07 14.65
C LYS A 466 -15.77 24.68 13.68
N GLU A 467 -15.35 24.97 12.46
CA GLU A 467 -16.23 25.48 11.41
C GLU A 467 -17.23 24.44 10.95
N TYR A 468 -16.80 23.17 10.81
CA TYR A 468 -17.68 22.07 10.45
C TYR A 468 -18.82 21.90 11.47
N LEU A 469 -18.51 21.94 12.76
CA LEU A 469 -19.52 21.86 13.82
C LEU A 469 -20.42 23.09 13.86
N GLN A 470 -19.88 24.28 13.59
CA GLN A 470 -20.63 25.53 13.66
C GLN A 470 -21.59 25.72 12.49
N TYR A 471 -21.17 25.37 11.26
CA TYR A 471 -21.92 25.67 10.04
C TYR A 471 -22.60 24.43 9.44
N GLY A 472 -22.24 23.21 9.88
CA GLY A 472 -22.61 21.95 9.23
C GLY A 472 -21.91 21.76 7.88
N TYR A 473 -20.85 22.52 7.60
CA TYR A 473 -19.94 22.40 6.47
C TYR A 473 -18.68 23.24 6.75
N ILE A 474 -17.65 23.07 5.94
CA ILE A 474 -16.41 23.86 6.05
C ILE A 474 -16.49 25.02 5.07
N PRO A 475 -16.60 26.29 5.54
CA PRO A 475 -16.62 27.45 4.66
C PRO A 475 -15.31 27.59 3.87
N ALA A 476 -15.39 28.03 2.61
CA ALA A 476 -14.24 28.25 1.74
C ALA A 476 -13.18 29.21 2.33
N GLN A 477 -13.59 30.11 3.23
CA GLN A 477 -12.68 31.05 3.93
C GLN A 477 -11.94 30.39 5.09
N ALA A 478 -12.35 29.22 5.58
CA ALA A 478 -11.64 28.52 6.65
C ALA A 478 -10.34 27.90 6.14
N GLY A 479 -10.39 27.32 4.94
CA GLY A 479 -9.19 26.73 4.36
C GLY A 479 -9.42 26.01 3.04
N LYS A 480 -8.38 25.28 2.63
CA LYS A 480 -8.41 24.46 1.41
C LYS A 480 -9.17 23.16 1.63
N ARG A 481 -9.53 22.50 0.53
CA ARG A 481 -10.09 21.12 0.49
C ARG A 481 -11.44 20.98 1.20
N SER A 482 -12.16 22.10 1.37
CA SER A 482 -13.36 22.20 2.20
C SER A 482 -14.49 21.25 1.81
N VAL A 483 -14.66 20.95 0.52
CA VAL A 483 -15.67 20.03 0.03
C VAL A 483 -15.27 18.59 0.35
N SER A 484 -14.05 18.19 0.02
CA SER A 484 -13.58 16.82 0.26
C SER A 484 -13.58 16.46 1.75
N TYR A 485 -13.10 17.37 2.63
CA TYR A 485 -13.18 17.18 4.09
C TYR A 485 -14.60 17.00 4.60
N ALA A 486 -15.54 17.82 4.12
CA ALA A 486 -16.93 17.72 4.58
C ALA A 486 -17.61 16.40 4.15
N LEU A 487 -17.26 15.87 2.98
CA LEU A 487 -17.74 14.57 2.50
C LEU A 487 -17.15 13.41 3.31
N GLU A 488 -15.84 13.41 3.57
CA GLU A 488 -15.19 12.38 4.39
C GLU A 488 -15.72 12.41 5.83
N TYR A 489 -15.83 13.60 6.46
CA TYR A 489 -16.37 13.69 7.82
C TYR A 489 -17.81 13.19 7.94
N ALA A 490 -18.63 13.38 6.91
CA ALA A 490 -19.98 12.83 6.89
C ALA A 490 -19.97 11.29 6.87
N TRP A 491 -19.07 10.68 6.13
CA TRP A 491 -18.91 9.22 6.09
C TRP A 491 -18.34 8.67 7.40
N GLU A 492 -17.33 9.31 7.96
CA GLU A 492 -16.73 8.97 9.24
C GLU A 492 -17.75 9.09 10.39
N ASP A 493 -18.55 10.15 10.41
CA ASP A 493 -19.64 10.33 11.39
C ASP A 493 -20.69 9.21 11.31
N TYR A 494 -20.99 8.72 10.10
CA TYR A 494 -21.88 7.57 9.94
C TYR A 494 -21.29 6.30 10.59
N SER A 495 -20.00 6.05 10.43
CA SER A 495 -19.34 4.89 11.05
C SER A 495 -19.28 5.01 12.58
N ILE A 496 -19.03 6.23 13.11
CA ILE A 496 -19.12 6.49 14.56
C ILE A 496 -20.54 6.21 15.06
N ALA A 497 -21.56 6.62 14.30
CA ALA A 497 -22.97 6.35 14.67
C ALA A 497 -23.27 4.86 14.76
N LEU A 498 -22.81 4.07 13.78
CA LEU A 498 -23.02 2.61 13.76
C LEU A 498 -22.34 1.92 14.95
N LEU A 499 -21.10 2.31 15.27
CA LEU A 499 -20.40 1.77 16.43
C LEU A 499 -21.07 2.20 17.73
N ALA A 500 -21.51 3.46 17.86
CA ALA A 500 -22.25 3.95 19.02
C ALA A 500 -23.54 3.15 19.24
N GLU A 501 -24.29 2.89 18.18
CA GLU A 501 -25.51 2.06 18.25
C GLU A 501 -25.20 0.64 18.72
N ALA A 502 -24.16 0.01 18.17
CA ALA A 502 -23.72 -1.33 18.55
C ALA A 502 -23.24 -1.41 20.02
N LEU A 503 -22.68 -0.33 20.56
CA LEU A 503 -22.27 -0.19 21.97
C LEU A 503 -23.42 0.28 22.88
N GLY A 504 -24.66 0.44 22.39
CA GLY A 504 -25.81 0.88 23.15
C GLY A 504 -25.83 2.37 23.53
N LYS A 505 -25.04 3.20 22.84
CA LYS A 505 -24.94 4.66 23.06
C LYS A 505 -25.91 5.39 22.11
N PHE A 506 -27.19 5.18 22.30
CA PHE A 506 -28.22 5.59 21.33
C PHE A 506 -28.33 7.11 21.11
N GLU A 507 -28.07 7.94 22.14
CA GLU A 507 -28.07 9.40 21.99
C GLU A 507 -26.95 9.86 21.07
N ASP A 508 -25.74 9.32 21.26
CA ASP A 508 -24.59 9.60 20.40
C ASP A 508 -24.83 9.06 18.98
N ALA A 509 -25.41 7.87 18.86
CA ALA A 509 -25.72 7.25 17.56
C ALA A 509 -26.66 8.15 16.73
N GLU A 510 -27.73 8.68 17.34
CA GLU A 510 -28.67 9.59 16.66
C GLU A 510 -27.99 10.91 16.28
N PHE A 511 -27.18 11.48 17.19
CA PHE A 511 -26.43 12.72 16.92
C PHE A 511 -25.48 12.56 15.71
N PHE A 512 -24.65 11.53 15.68
CA PHE A 512 -23.71 11.30 14.60
C PHE A 512 -24.41 10.90 13.30
N LYS A 513 -25.51 10.14 13.37
CA LYS A 513 -26.34 9.79 12.22
C LYS A 513 -26.98 11.00 11.55
N GLU A 514 -27.44 11.97 12.34
CA GLU A 514 -27.95 13.23 11.79
C GLU A 514 -26.81 14.07 11.18
N ARG A 515 -25.64 14.14 11.87
CA ARG A 515 -24.48 14.87 11.37
C ARG A 515 -23.89 14.25 10.10
N SER A 516 -23.98 12.94 9.92
CA SER A 516 -23.53 12.27 8.69
C SER A 516 -24.26 12.72 7.42
N LYS A 517 -25.41 13.41 7.56
CA LYS A 517 -26.16 14.02 6.45
C LYS A 517 -25.67 15.42 6.07
N SER A 518 -24.65 15.93 6.71
CA SER A 518 -24.13 17.31 6.50
C SER A 518 -23.62 17.55 5.07
N TYR A 519 -23.28 16.48 4.32
CA TYR A 519 -22.95 16.56 2.89
C TYR A 519 -24.05 17.29 2.08
N LYS A 520 -25.33 17.21 2.50
CA LYS A 520 -26.46 17.90 1.86
C LYS A 520 -26.30 19.42 1.88
N ASN A 521 -25.60 19.96 2.90
CA ASN A 521 -25.40 21.41 3.04
C ASN A 521 -24.49 22.03 1.97
N ILE A 522 -23.64 21.25 1.34
CA ILE A 522 -22.71 21.70 0.30
C ILE A 522 -23.12 21.25 -1.12
N PHE A 523 -24.26 20.58 -1.24
CA PHE A 523 -24.80 20.24 -2.56
C PHE A 523 -25.51 21.42 -3.18
N ASN A 524 -25.06 21.84 -4.37
CA ASN A 524 -25.73 22.91 -5.11
C ASN A 524 -26.83 22.32 -6.03
N PRO A 525 -28.12 22.57 -5.76
CA PRO A 525 -29.22 22.01 -6.53
C PRO A 525 -29.30 22.52 -7.99
N GLU A 526 -28.67 23.66 -8.30
CA GLU A 526 -28.65 24.20 -9.67
C GLU A 526 -27.60 23.50 -10.53
N THR A 527 -26.39 23.29 -10.00
CA THR A 527 -25.29 22.65 -10.72
C THR A 527 -25.30 21.12 -10.58
N LYS A 528 -25.96 20.56 -9.55
CA LYS A 528 -25.96 19.14 -9.18
C LYS A 528 -24.57 18.62 -8.79
N TYR A 529 -23.75 19.48 -8.15
CA TYR A 529 -22.42 19.14 -7.64
C TYR A 529 -22.28 19.55 -6.18
N PHE A 530 -21.40 18.87 -5.45
CA PHE A 530 -20.87 19.39 -4.19
C PHE A 530 -19.97 20.57 -4.52
N GLN A 531 -20.23 21.72 -3.93
CA GLN A 531 -19.55 22.96 -4.26
C GLN A 531 -19.16 23.71 -2.99
N ALA A 532 -17.99 24.35 -3.01
CA ALA A 532 -17.53 25.14 -1.88
C ALA A 532 -18.55 26.26 -1.55
N LYS A 533 -18.74 26.51 -0.25
CA LYS A 533 -19.73 27.46 0.26
C LYS A 533 -19.08 28.47 1.17
N SER A 534 -19.45 29.72 1.05
CA SER A 534 -18.95 30.82 1.89
C SER A 534 -19.62 30.81 3.27
N LYS A 535 -19.02 31.52 4.27
CA LYS A 535 -19.61 31.67 5.62
C LYS A 535 -21.05 32.25 5.63
N ASN A 536 -21.41 33.02 4.62
CA ASN A 536 -22.77 33.57 4.47
C ASN A 536 -23.77 32.60 3.78
N GLY A 537 -23.33 31.38 3.49
CA GLY A 537 -24.18 30.37 2.85
C GLY A 537 -24.27 30.41 1.33
N THR A 538 -23.56 31.33 0.66
CA THR A 538 -23.54 31.36 -0.84
C THR A 538 -22.52 30.43 -1.41
N PHE A 539 -22.80 29.80 -2.53
CA PHE A 539 -21.84 28.98 -3.27
C PHE A 539 -20.75 29.85 -3.91
N VAL A 540 -19.55 29.32 -3.98
CA VAL A 540 -18.37 30.03 -4.52
C VAL A 540 -18.38 29.98 -6.03
N GLU A 541 -18.25 31.15 -6.67
CA GLU A 541 -18.14 31.30 -8.11
C GLU A 541 -16.82 31.97 -8.51
N PRO A 542 -16.25 31.72 -9.70
CA PRO A 542 -16.80 30.85 -10.75
C PRO A 542 -16.60 29.34 -10.42
N PHE A 543 -17.53 28.50 -10.86
CA PHE A 543 -17.48 27.06 -10.68
C PHE A 543 -17.28 26.33 -12.02
N SER A 544 -16.47 25.28 -12.02
CA SER A 544 -16.31 24.37 -13.15
C SER A 544 -16.15 22.94 -12.64
N PRO A 545 -16.96 21.96 -13.14
CA PRO A 545 -16.86 20.58 -12.71
C PRO A 545 -15.63 19.83 -13.27
N TYR A 546 -14.91 20.41 -14.21
CA TYR A 546 -13.81 19.77 -14.94
C TYR A 546 -12.42 20.13 -14.43
N ILE A 547 -12.33 21.03 -13.43
CA ILE A 547 -11.05 21.47 -12.91
C ILE A 547 -10.56 20.48 -11.86
N THR A 548 -9.41 19.86 -12.12
CA THR A 548 -8.75 18.94 -11.18
C THR A 548 -7.79 19.69 -10.27
N THR A 549 -7.64 19.23 -9.03
CA THR A 549 -6.69 19.76 -8.05
C THR A 549 -5.43 18.93 -7.91
N TYR A 550 -5.28 17.94 -8.76
CA TYR A 550 -4.20 16.95 -8.68
C TYR A 550 -2.79 17.57 -8.70
N TYR A 551 -2.64 18.76 -9.30
CA TYR A 551 -1.36 19.44 -9.46
C TYR A 551 -1.01 20.45 -8.35
N ASP A 552 -1.85 20.62 -7.34
CA ASP A 552 -1.59 21.57 -6.23
C ASP A 552 -0.27 21.27 -5.50
N GLU A 553 0.22 20.04 -5.52
CA GLU A 553 1.46 19.62 -4.87
C GLU A 553 2.67 19.57 -5.80
N VAL A 554 2.46 19.37 -7.09
CA VAL A 554 3.53 19.14 -8.07
C VAL A 554 3.80 20.33 -8.97
N LEU A 555 2.76 21.06 -9.35
CA LEU A 555 2.88 22.26 -10.16
C LEU A 555 2.21 23.45 -9.45
N PRO A 556 2.78 24.65 -9.45
CA PRO A 556 2.23 25.82 -8.74
C PRO A 556 0.97 26.41 -9.41
N ILE A 557 0.20 25.62 -10.13
CA ILE A 557 -1.02 26.02 -10.81
C ILE A 557 -2.20 25.71 -9.89
N LYS A 558 -2.59 26.66 -9.07
CA LYS A 558 -3.76 26.58 -8.20
C LYS A 558 -5.03 26.85 -9.00
N VAL A 559 -5.80 25.82 -9.33
CA VAL A 559 -7.02 26.01 -10.10
C VAL A 559 -8.30 25.81 -9.28
N SER A 560 -8.30 24.91 -8.28
CA SER A 560 -9.35 24.82 -7.26
C SER A 560 -8.76 24.34 -5.94
N SER A 561 -9.09 25.00 -4.85
CA SER A 561 -8.61 24.60 -3.51
C SER A 561 -9.64 23.81 -2.71
N ALA A 562 -10.81 23.50 -3.27
CA ALA A 562 -11.92 22.91 -2.52
C ALA A 562 -11.93 21.38 -2.50
N TYR A 563 -11.16 20.73 -3.37
CA TYR A 563 -11.12 19.28 -3.54
C TYR A 563 -9.70 18.74 -3.35
N VAL A 564 -9.59 17.45 -3.08
CA VAL A 564 -8.33 16.70 -2.98
C VAL A 564 -8.21 15.81 -4.19
N GLU A 565 -7.03 15.80 -4.83
CA GLU A 565 -6.65 14.82 -5.86
C GLU A 565 -7.74 14.48 -6.87
N GLY A 566 -8.52 15.47 -7.28
CA GLY A 566 -9.59 15.23 -8.22
C GLY A 566 -10.39 16.49 -8.55
N SER A 567 -11.39 16.30 -9.36
CA SER A 567 -12.34 17.33 -9.80
C SER A 567 -13.64 17.27 -9.02
N PRO A 568 -14.48 18.34 -9.07
CA PRO A 568 -15.84 18.27 -8.57
C PRO A 568 -16.64 17.10 -9.18
N ARG A 569 -16.34 16.73 -10.42
CA ARG A 569 -17.03 15.66 -11.13
C ARG A 569 -16.71 14.29 -10.56
N GLN A 570 -15.50 14.07 -10.09
CA GLN A 570 -15.08 12.85 -9.41
C GLN A 570 -15.64 12.79 -7.99
N TRP A 571 -15.50 13.86 -7.21
CA TRP A 571 -16.02 13.95 -5.84
C TRP A 571 -17.56 13.95 -5.74
N ARG A 572 -18.28 14.12 -6.86
CA ARG A 572 -19.73 14.12 -6.92
C ARG A 572 -20.37 12.83 -6.39
N TRP A 573 -19.64 11.74 -6.41
CA TRP A 573 -20.12 10.40 -6.07
C TRP A 573 -19.75 9.96 -4.65
N SER A 574 -18.97 10.75 -3.92
CA SER A 574 -18.36 10.38 -2.62
C SER A 574 -19.33 10.51 -1.44
N VAL A 575 -20.48 9.81 -1.53
CA VAL A 575 -21.48 9.66 -0.46
C VAL A 575 -21.87 8.18 -0.36
N GLN A 576 -20.89 7.32 -0.22
CA GLN A 576 -21.05 5.86 -0.18
C GLN A 576 -21.82 5.36 1.04
N HIS A 577 -21.91 6.14 2.11
CA HIS A 577 -22.66 5.81 3.33
C HIS A 577 -24.15 6.10 3.24
N ASP A 578 -24.60 6.97 2.31
CA ASP A 578 -26.01 7.32 2.09
C ASP A 578 -26.30 7.45 0.59
N PRO A 579 -26.17 6.36 -0.20
CA PRO A 579 -26.36 6.42 -1.65
C PRO A 579 -27.80 6.81 -2.04
N GLN A 580 -28.82 6.44 -1.25
CA GLN A 580 -30.19 6.85 -1.51
C GLN A 580 -30.37 8.37 -1.31
N GLY A 581 -29.78 8.93 -0.23
CA GLY A 581 -29.77 10.38 -0.01
C GLY A 581 -29.03 11.14 -1.11
N LEU A 582 -27.96 10.56 -1.67
CA LEU A 582 -27.29 11.13 -2.85
C LEU A 582 -28.20 11.14 -4.07
N ILE A 583 -28.87 10.02 -4.39
CA ILE A 583 -29.81 9.90 -5.52
C ILE A 583 -30.95 10.93 -5.41
N GLU A 584 -31.48 11.11 -4.19
CA GLU A 584 -32.52 12.10 -3.91
C GLU A 584 -32.07 13.53 -4.22
N LEU A 585 -30.83 13.90 -3.97
CA LEU A 585 -30.29 15.24 -4.26
C LEU A 585 -30.27 15.54 -5.76
N PHE A 586 -30.16 14.53 -6.61
CA PHE A 586 -30.26 14.72 -8.06
C PHE A 586 -31.69 15.03 -8.50
N GLY A 587 -32.69 14.67 -7.70
CA GLY A 587 -34.10 14.92 -7.94
C GLY A 587 -34.76 13.97 -8.94
N ASP A 588 -34.01 13.29 -9.76
CA ASP A 588 -34.47 12.32 -10.76
C ASP A 588 -33.47 11.17 -10.85
N ARG A 589 -33.96 9.94 -10.67
CA ARG A 589 -33.12 8.72 -10.66
C ARG A 589 -32.56 8.40 -12.05
N ASP A 590 -33.33 8.60 -13.12
CA ASP A 590 -32.85 8.33 -14.47
C ASP A 590 -31.78 9.34 -14.89
N TYR A 591 -31.92 10.59 -14.45
CA TYR A 591 -30.86 11.59 -14.57
C TYR A 591 -29.59 11.20 -13.81
N PHE A 592 -29.70 10.75 -12.55
CA PHE A 592 -28.55 10.23 -11.79
C PHE A 592 -27.84 9.11 -12.54
N ILE A 593 -28.58 8.10 -13.02
CA ILE A 593 -28.04 6.96 -13.77
C ILE A 593 -27.33 7.44 -15.04
N SER A 594 -27.94 8.36 -15.79
CA SER A 594 -27.37 8.87 -17.05
C SER A 594 -26.05 9.64 -16.81
N GLU A 595 -25.98 10.44 -15.74
CA GLU A 595 -24.79 11.19 -15.36
C GLU A 595 -23.67 10.27 -14.87
N LEU A 596 -24.00 9.24 -14.08
CA LEU A 596 -23.03 8.25 -13.62
C LEU A 596 -22.50 7.41 -14.80
N GLU A 597 -23.38 7.02 -15.74
CA GLU A 597 -22.95 6.30 -16.94
C GLU A 597 -22.09 7.18 -17.86
N GLN A 598 -22.40 8.48 -17.96
CA GLN A 598 -21.56 9.42 -18.71
C GLN A 598 -20.19 9.62 -18.03
N PHE A 599 -20.15 9.66 -16.69
CA PHE A 599 -18.91 9.71 -15.95
C PHE A 599 -18.01 8.51 -16.24
N MET A 600 -18.59 7.30 -16.30
CA MET A 600 -17.87 6.08 -16.68
C MET A 600 -17.40 6.08 -18.14
N LYS A 601 -18.23 6.57 -19.07
CA LYS A 601 -17.87 6.69 -20.50
C LYS A 601 -16.73 7.68 -20.75
N ASP A 602 -16.65 8.72 -19.94
CA ASP A 602 -15.61 9.74 -20.00
C ASP A 602 -14.35 9.34 -19.19
N ALA A 603 -14.25 8.09 -18.81
CA ALA A 603 -13.09 7.57 -18.07
C ALA A 603 -11.78 7.89 -18.78
N THR A 604 -10.77 8.20 -18.00
CA THR A 604 -9.42 8.47 -18.49
C THR A 604 -8.94 7.33 -19.39
N PRO A 605 -8.35 7.60 -20.55
CA PRO A 605 -7.76 6.57 -21.38
C PRO A 605 -6.69 5.78 -20.58
N LYS A 606 -6.75 4.46 -20.68
CA LYS A 606 -5.83 3.57 -19.98
C LYS A 606 -4.38 3.94 -20.25
N ARG A 607 -3.60 4.20 -19.19
CA ARG A 607 -2.13 4.34 -19.22
C ARG A 607 -1.57 5.39 -20.19
N ALA A 608 -2.42 6.28 -20.72
CA ALA A 608 -2.01 7.25 -21.73
C ALA A 608 -1.93 8.68 -21.19
N ALA A 609 -2.32 8.92 -19.96
CA ALA A 609 -2.51 10.26 -19.44
C ALA A 609 -1.43 10.67 -18.45
N ILE A 610 -0.80 11.82 -18.71
CA ILE A 610 -0.05 12.57 -17.71
C ILE A 610 -1.01 13.18 -16.68
N ASP A 611 -2.27 13.38 -17.06
CA ASP A 611 -3.37 13.90 -16.26
C ASP A 611 -4.52 12.90 -16.25
N PRO A 612 -4.97 12.40 -15.08
CA PRO A 612 -6.10 11.48 -14.98
C PRO A 612 -7.43 12.06 -15.46
N GLY A 613 -7.53 13.39 -15.72
CA GLY A 613 -8.73 14.04 -16.20
C GLY A 613 -9.82 14.17 -15.15
N SER A 614 -11.06 14.42 -15.60
CA SER A 614 -12.22 14.65 -14.73
C SER A 614 -13.31 13.56 -14.81
N GLY A 615 -13.13 12.55 -15.67
CA GLY A 615 -13.97 11.36 -15.73
C GLY A 615 -13.52 10.31 -14.71
N TYR A 616 -14.15 9.13 -14.75
CA TYR A 616 -13.77 8.01 -13.89
C TYR A 616 -12.30 7.66 -14.05
N TRP A 617 -11.60 7.61 -12.93
CA TRP A 617 -10.23 7.13 -12.87
C TRP A 617 -10.08 6.10 -11.75
N HIS A 618 -9.87 4.85 -12.16
CA HIS A 618 -9.75 3.75 -11.20
C HIS A 618 -8.52 3.83 -10.30
N GLY A 619 -7.55 4.66 -10.64
CA GLY A 619 -6.31 4.87 -9.90
C GLY A 619 -6.44 5.78 -8.68
N ASN A 620 -7.64 6.27 -8.33
CA ASN A 620 -7.80 7.10 -7.13
C ASN A 620 -9.04 6.73 -6.30
N GLN A 621 -8.93 6.88 -5.00
CA GLN A 621 -9.75 6.32 -3.94
C GLN A 621 -11.21 6.75 -3.99
N HIS A 622 -11.48 8.03 -4.23
CA HIS A 622 -12.86 8.57 -4.26
C HIS A 622 -13.68 8.09 -5.45
N ASP A 623 -13.07 7.44 -6.45
CA ASP A 623 -13.77 6.87 -7.60
C ASP A 623 -14.07 5.36 -7.47
N LEU A 624 -13.33 4.62 -6.59
CA LEU A 624 -13.35 3.15 -6.53
C LEU A 624 -14.74 2.54 -6.33
N HIS A 625 -15.61 3.19 -5.55
CA HIS A 625 -16.96 2.71 -5.25
C HIS A 625 -17.99 3.10 -6.30
N ALA A 626 -17.67 4.06 -7.19
CA ALA A 626 -18.66 4.69 -8.11
C ALA A 626 -19.37 3.66 -9.00
N VAL A 627 -18.68 2.60 -9.45
CA VAL A 627 -19.28 1.54 -10.27
C VAL A 627 -20.38 0.75 -9.55
N TYR A 628 -20.34 0.71 -8.21
CA TYR A 628 -21.32 0.01 -7.41
C TYR A 628 -22.57 0.84 -7.10
N LEU A 629 -22.52 2.17 -7.23
CA LEU A 629 -23.67 3.06 -7.06
C LEU A 629 -24.81 2.79 -8.06
N PHE A 630 -24.53 2.16 -9.20
CA PHE A 630 -25.59 1.69 -10.09
C PHE A 630 -26.52 0.67 -9.43
N ILE A 631 -26.01 -0.12 -8.47
CA ILE A 631 -26.82 -1.06 -7.69
C ILE A 631 -27.86 -0.30 -6.88
N ASP A 632 -27.44 0.74 -6.15
CA ASP A 632 -28.32 1.58 -5.34
C ASP A 632 -29.32 2.37 -6.18
N ALA A 633 -28.93 2.69 -7.41
CA ALA A 633 -29.82 3.32 -8.38
C ALA A 633 -30.82 2.35 -9.05
N GLY A 634 -30.81 1.05 -8.67
CA GLY A 634 -31.69 0.03 -9.23
C GLY A 634 -31.26 -0.48 -10.62
N ARG A 635 -29.98 -0.31 -10.97
CA ARG A 635 -29.41 -0.76 -12.26
C ARG A 635 -28.17 -1.66 -12.02
N PRO A 636 -28.36 -2.81 -11.33
CA PRO A 636 -27.28 -3.76 -11.11
C PRO A 636 -26.66 -4.30 -12.43
N ASP A 637 -27.40 -4.31 -13.51
CA ASP A 637 -26.91 -4.62 -14.86
C ASP A 637 -25.81 -3.66 -15.33
N LEU A 638 -25.95 -2.37 -15.08
CA LEU A 638 -24.92 -1.38 -15.38
C LEU A 638 -23.70 -1.54 -14.46
N ALA A 639 -23.90 -1.86 -13.17
CA ALA A 639 -22.81 -2.19 -12.29
C ALA A 639 -22.01 -3.40 -12.82
N GLN A 640 -22.69 -4.50 -13.17
CA GLN A 640 -22.08 -5.72 -13.72
C GLN A 640 -21.25 -5.41 -14.98
N LYS A 641 -21.79 -4.60 -15.91
CA LYS A 641 -21.10 -4.14 -17.12
C LYS A 641 -19.82 -3.38 -16.79
N TRP A 642 -19.91 -2.38 -15.89
CA TRP A 642 -18.76 -1.52 -15.60
C TRP A 642 -17.74 -2.18 -14.68
N ILE A 643 -18.14 -3.05 -13.75
CA ILE A 643 -17.23 -3.89 -12.96
C ILE A 643 -16.41 -4.78 -13.89
N ARG A 644 -17.05 -5.47 -14.85
CA ARG A 644 -16.35 -6.30 -15.83
C ARG A 644 -15.35 -5.47 -16.64
N TRP A 645 -15.76 -4.27 -17.07
CA TRP A 645 -14.86 -3.37 -17.79
C TRP A 645 -13.65 -2.96 -16.94
N VAL A 646 -13.84 -2.58 -15.67
CA VAL A 646 -12.73 -2.26 -14.77
C VAL A 646 -11.77 -3.46 -14.62
N LEU A 647 -12.30 -4.64 -14.32
CA LEU A 647 -11.49 -5.87 -14.12
C LEU A 647 -10.66 -6.24 -15.38
N THR A 648 -11.15 -5.96 -16.58
CA THR A 648 -10.49 -6.36 -17.82
C THR A 648 -9.67 -5.25 -18.47
N ASP A 649 -10.00 -3.98 -18.20
CA ASP A 649 -9.37 -2.83 -18.86
C ASP A 649 -8.38 -2.09 -17.94
N ARG A 650 -8.63 -2.00 -16.63
CA ARG A 650 -7.83 -1.19 -15.71
C ARG A 650 -6.67 -1.95 -15.07
N TYR A 651 -6.68 -3.25 -15.15
CA TYR A 651 -5.61 -4.13 -14.70
C TYR A 651 -4.89 -4.81 -15.86
N GLY A 652 -3.65 -5.22 -15.66
CA GLY A 652 -2.85 -5.88 -16.67
C GLY A 652 -1.64 -6.62 -16.11
N THR A 653 -0.94 -7.36 -16.97
CA THR A 653 0.21 -8.20 -16.60
C THR A 653 1.57 -7.51 -16.83
N GLY A 654 1.59 -6.26 -17.27
CA GLY A 654 2.82 -5.48 -17.47
C GLY A 654 3.27 -4.73 -16.22
N ALA A 655 4.46 -4.16 -16.26
CA ALA A 655 4.96 -3.28 -15.20
C ALA A 655 4.05 -2.06 -14.95
N ASP A 656 3.29 -1.65 -15.94
CA ASP A 656 2.25 -0.61 -15.89
C ASP A 656 0.85 -1.19 -15.60
N GLY A 657 0.75 -2.37 -14.99
CA GLY A 657 -0.47 -3.15 -14.85
C GLY A 657 -1.51 -2.63 -13.86
N LEU A 658 -1.26 -1.50 -13.19
CA LEU A 658 -2.19 -0.80 -12.32
C LEU A 658 -2.50 0.60 -12.87
N ASP A 659 -3.70 1.09 -12.61
CA ASP A 659 -4.20 2.38 -13.15
C ASP A 659 -3.79 3.59 -12.30
N GLY A 660 -3.14 3.36 -11.16
CA GLY A 660 -2.64 4.36 -10.21
C GLY A 660 -1.82 3.72 -9.10
N ASN A 661 -1.54 4.47 -8.05
CA ASN A 661 -0.87 3.96 -6.87
C ASN A 661 -1.66 2.80 -6.25
N ASP A 662 -0.99 1.72 -5.87
CA ASP A 662 -1.65 0.58 -5.23
C ASP A 662 -2.12 0.88 -3.79
N ASP A 663 -1.49 1.90 -3.17
CA ASP A 663 -1.83 2.46 -1.86
C ASP A 663 -2.05 1.40 -0.78
N GLY A 664 -0.96 0.68 -0.46
CA GLY A 664 -0.99 -0.37 0.55
C GLY A 664 -1.91 -1.54 0.21
N GLY A 665 -2.04 -1.85 -1.08
CA GLY A 665 -2.86 -2.97 -1.55
C GLY A 665 -4.33 -2.61 -1.85
N THR A 666 -4.70 -1.33 -1.87
CA THR A 666 -6.10 -0.90 -2.05
C THR A 666 -6.64 -1.27 -3.44
N LEU A 667 -5.92 -0.93 -4.52
CA LEU A 667 -6.34 -1.32 -5.88
C LEU A 667 -6.29 -2.83 -6.05
N SER A 668 -5.29 -3.47 -5.48
CA SER A 668 -5.11 -4.92 -5.50
C SER A 668 -6.26 -5.65 -4.79
N ALA A 669 -6.64 -5.24 -3.58
CA ALA A 669 -7.78 -5.80 -2.85
C ALA A 669 -9.12 -5.53 -3.56
N TRP A 670 -9.27 -4.39 -4.24
CA TRP A 670 -10.43 -4.11 -5.09
C TRP A 670 -10.57 -5.19 -6.18
N TYR A 671 -9.45 -5.53 -6.86
CA TYR A 671 -9.44 -6.59 -7.87
C TYR A 671 -9.82 -7.93 -7.26
N VAL A 672 -9.19 -8.32 -6.15
CA VAL A 672 -9.44 -9.61 -5.48
C VAL A 672 -10.92 -9.78 -5.14
N LEU A 673 -11.51 -8.80 -4.46
CA LEU A 673 -12.91 -8.84 -4.03
C LEU A 673 -13.89 -8.80 -5.21
N SER A 674 -13.67 -7.89 -6.15
CA SER A 674 -14.55 -7.77 -7.33
C SER A 674 -14.44 -8.97 -8.26
N ALA A 675 -13.27 -9.60 -8.38
CA ALA A 675 -13.06 -10.79 -9.20
C ALA A 675 -13.86 -12.01 -8.70
N VAL A 676 -14.10 -12.10 -7.40
CA VAL A 676 -14.94 -13.15 -6.80
C VAL A 676 -16.42 -12.72 -6.68
N GLY A 677 -16.77 -11.49 -7.10
CA GLY A 677 -18.15 -11.03 -7.21
C GLY A 677 -18.73 -10.35 -5.98
N ILE A 678 -17.91 -9.91 -5.02
CA ILE A 678 -18.34 -9.14 -3.85
C ILE A 678 -17.56 -7.82 -3.75
N TYR A 679 -18.17 -6.80 -3.13
CA TYR A 679 -17.49 -5.54 -2.86
C TYR A 679 -17.96 -4.94 -1.53
N PRO A 680 -17.08 -4.50 -0.62
CA PRO A 680 -17.47 -4.03 0.69
C PRO A 680 -18.18 -2.67 0.62
N MET A 681 -19.19 -2.50 1.43
CA MET A 681 -19.72 -1.19 1.82
C MET A 681 -18.89 -0.72 3.03
N ALA A 682 -17.71 -0.16 2.76
CA ALA A 682 -16.71 0.13 3.78
C ALA A 682 -17.26 0.95 4.96
N GLY A 683 -16.84 0.60 6.18
CA GLY A 683 -17.38 1.14 7.43
C GLY A 683 -18.66 0.46 7.91
N THR A 684 -19.13 -0.61 7.23
CA THR A 684 -20.34 -1.38 7.57
C THR A 684 -20.06 -2.89 7.59
N ASP A 685 -21.06 -3.67 7.91
CA ASP A 685 -21.03 -5.14 7.84
C ASP A 685 -21.53 -5.72 6.50
N LYS A 686 -21.75 -4.90 5.47
CA LYS A 686 -22.40 -5.28 4.22
C LYS A 686 -21.43 -5.33 3.03
N TYR A 687 -21.82 -6.15 2.06
CA TYR A 687 -21.16 -6.26 0.77
C TYR A 687 -22.18 -6.15 -0.37
N TYR A 688 -21.84 -5.41 -1.41
CA TYR A 688 -22.52 -5.48 -2.70
C TYR A 688 -22.25 -6.82 -3.36
N ILE A 689 -23.23 -7.33 -4.08
CA ILE A 689 -23.09 -8.47 -4.98
C ILE A 689 -22.90 -7.94 -6.40
N GLY A 690 -21.70 -8.19 -6.96
CA GLY A 690 -21.31 -7.76 -8.31
C GLY A 690 -21.45 -8.86 -9.35
N ALA A 691 -20.43 -9.01 -10.20
CA ALA A 691 -20.36 -10.05 -11.23
C ALA A 691 -18.93 -10.64 -11.26
N PRO A 692 -18.74 -11.91 -10.89
CA PRO A 692 -17.42 -12.53 -10.85
C PRO A 692 -16.80 -12.66 -12.25
N ILE A 693 -15.45 -12.67 -12.29
CA ILE A 693 -14.69 -12.92 -13.52
C ILE A 693 -14.01 -14.31 -13.54
N VAL A 694 -13.99 -14.99 -12.40
CA VAL A 694 -13.45 -16.35 -12.24
C VAL A 694 -14.57 -17.38 -12.33
N ASP A 695 -14.21 -18.63 -12.70
CA ASP A 695 -15.18 -19.75 -12.77
C ASP A 695 -15.62 -20.18 -11.37
N SER A 696 -14.68 -20.22 -10.43
CA SER A 696 -14.95 -20.47 -9.01
C SER A 696 -13.88 -19.89 -8.11
N ALA A 697 -14.22 -19.72 -6.82
CA ALA A 697 -13.29 -19.40 -5.75
C ALA A 697 -13.64 -20.14 -4.46
N GLU A 698 -12.63 -20.44 -3.65
CA GLU A 698 -12.77 -20.92 -2.28
C GLU A 698 -11.98 -19.96 -1.37
N LEU A 699 -12.66 -19.33 -0.41
CA LEU A 699 -12.06 -18.44 0.58
C LEU A 699 -12.02 -19.16 1.93
N ASP A 700 -10.83 -19.36 2.46
CA ASP A 700 -10.61 -19.79 3.85
C ASP A 700 -10.82 -18.58 4.77
N LEU A 701 -11.86 -18.63 5.58
CA LEU A 701 -12.27 -17.51 6.43
C LEU A 701 -11.51 -17.46 7.76
N GLY A 702 -10.52 -18.31 7.96
CA GLY A 702 -9.66 -18.31 9.15
C GLY A 702 -10.34 -18.73 10.45
N ASN A 703 -11.65 -19.04 10.42
CA ASN A 703 -12.45 -19.53 11.55
C ASN A 703 -12.86 -20.99 11.39
N GLY A 704 -12.28 -21.71 10.43
CA GLY A 704 -12.61 -23.08 10.05
C GLY A 704 -13.76 -23.21 9.04
N ASN A 705 -14.36 -22.10 8.63
CA ASN A 705 -15.38 -22.06 7.59
C ASN A 705 -14.76 -21.73 6.23
N ILE A 706 -15.43 -22.17 5.16
CA ILE A 706 -15.05 -21.88 3.79
C ILE A 706 -16.24 -21.26 3.06
N LEU A 707 -16.01 -20.10 2.43
CA LEU A 707 -16.94 -19.53 1.47
C LEU A 707 -16.58 -20.03 0.08
N LYS A 708 -17.50 -20.72 -0.58
CA LYS A 708 -17.36 -21.11 -1.99
C LYS A 708 -18.13 -20.14 -2.87
N VAL A 709 -17.48 -19.69 -3.93
CA VAL A 709 -18.11 -18.92 -4.99
C VAL A 709 -18.07 -19.72 -6.29
N ARG A 710 -19.17 -19.76 -7.00
CA ARG A 710 -19.25 -20.46 -8.29
C ARG A 710 -20.00 -19.60 -9.31
N ALA A 711 -19.39 -19.41 -10.48
CA ALA A 711 -20.00 -18.68 -11.61
C ALA A 711 -20.35 -19.66 -12.74
N VAL A 712 -21.59 -20.08 -12.76
CA VAL A 712 -22.12 -21.00 -13.79
C VAL A 712 -22.23 -20.26 -15.11
N ASN A 713 -21.75 -20.86 -16.21
CA ASN A 713 -21.68 -20.26 -17.54
C ASN A 713 -20.74 -19.03 -17.66
N GLN A 714 -19.76 -18.91 -16.77
CA GLN A 714 -18.77 -17.84 -16.86
C GLN A 714 -18.05 -17.85 -18.23
N SER A 715 -17.96 -16.69 -18.86
CA SER A 715 -17.21 -16.51 -20.12
C SER A 715 -16.92 -15.01 -20.35
N LYS A 716 -16.16 -14.72 -21.43
CA LYS A 716 -15.88 -13.32 -21.84
C LYS A 716 -17.15 -12.58 -22.27
N ASP A 717 -18.13 -13.29 -22.79
CA ASP A 717 -19.38 -12.70 -23.30
C ASP A 717 -20.50 -12.67 -22.25
N ASN A 718 -20.46 -13.59 -21.28
CA ASN A 718 -21.45 -13.69 -20.22
C ASN A 718 -21.03 -12.77 -19.05
N ILE A 719 -21.29 -11.48 -19.20
CA ILE A 719 -20.88 -10.45 -18.24
C ILE A 719 -21.97 -10.07 -17.23
N TYR A 720 -23.21 -10.49 -17.50
CA TYR A 720 -24.36 -10.20 -16.65
C TYR A 720 -24.72 -11.40 -15.79
N VAL A 721 -25.43 -11.13 -14.71
CA VAL A 721 -25.94 -12.14 -13.78
C VAL A 721 -27.44 -12.30 -14.00
N SER A 722 -27.90 -13.52 -14.24
CA SER A 722 -29.32 -13.83 -14.38
C SER A 722 -29.97 -14.34 -13.08
N GLU A 723 -29.18 -14.88 -12.17
CA GLU A 723 -29.62 -15.35 -10.84
C GLU A 723 -28.45 -15.42 -9.89
N VAL A 724 -28.70 -15.08 -8.62
CA VAL A 724 -27.75 -15.30 -7.51
C VAL A 724 -28.44 -16.11 -6.42
N THR A 725 -27.76 -17.17 -5.96
CA THR A 725 -28.25 -17.95 -4.80
C THR A 725 -27.17 -18.03 -3.72
N PHE A 726 -27.58 -18.06 -2.46
CA PHE A 726 -26.72 -18.36 -1.33
C PHE A 726 -27.25 -19.59 -0.61
N ASN A 727 -26.42 -20.64 -0.51
CA ASN A 727 -26.80 -21.94 0.05
C ASN A 727 -28.07 -22.54 -0.60
N GLY A 728 -28.25 -22.29 -1.91
CA GLY A 728 -29.38 -22.77 -2.71
C GLY A 728 -30.65 -21.90 -2.61
N GLU A 729 -30.67 -20.87 -1.78
CA GLU A 729 -31.77 -19.91 -1.69
C GLU A 729 -31.47 -18.70 -2.57
N LYS A 730 -32.44 -18.27 -3.38
CA LYS A 730 -32.31 -17.08 -4.24
C LYS A 730 -32.18 -15.82 -3.38
N LEU A 731 -31.18 -15.01 -3.65
CA LEU A 731 -31.08 -13.67 -3.10
C LEU A 731 -32.08 -12.74 -3.77
N THR A 732 -32.78 -11.95 -2.97
CA THR A 732 -33.77 -10.96 -3.43
C THR A 732 -33.25 -9.54 -3.39
N GLU A 733 -32.05 -9.34 -2.81
CA GLU A 733 -31.37 -8.06 -2.68
C GLU A 733 -29.94 -8.18 -3.17
N PRO A 734 -29.37 -7.15 -3.79
CA PRO A 734 -28.00 -7.15 -4.29
C PRO A 734 -26.96 -6.93 -3.17
N TYR A 735 -27.26 -7.36 -1.97
CA TYR A 735 -26.43 -7.20 -0.76
C TYR A 735 -26.36 -8.49 0.04
N ILE A 736 -25.25 -8.68 0.73
CA ILE A 736 -25.05 -9.75 1.69
C ILE A 736 -24.31 -9.23 2.92
N THR A 737 -24.64 -9.73 4.11
CA THR A 737 -23.94 -9.33 5.35
C THR A 737 -22.67 -10.14 5.56
N HIS A 738 -21.73 -9.56 6.32
CA HIS A 738 -20.50 -10.25 6.73
C HIS A 738 -20.81 -11.52 7.52
N ALA A 739 -21.77 -11.47 8.43
CA ALA A 739 -22.16 -12.63 9.26
C ALA A 739 -22.60 -13.83 8.42
N LEU A 740 -23.31 -13.60 7.30
CA LEU A 740 -23.70 -14.69 6.38
C LEU A 740 -22.47 -15.24 5.63
N LEU A 741 -21.58 -14.39 5.15
CA LEU A 741 -20.35 -14.83 4.47
C LEU A 741 -19.43 -15.58 5.43
N ASP A 742 -19.24 -15.06 6.64
CA ASP A 742 -18.33 -15.60 7.65
C ASP A 742 -18.80 -16.95 8.24
N ALA A 743 -20.09 -17.24 8.15
CA ALA A 743 -20.64 -18.56 8.45
C ALA A 743 -20.23 -19.64 7.42
N GLY A 744 -19.66 -19.22 6.29
CA GLY A 744 -19.36 -20.11 5.18
C GLY A 744 -20.58 -20.49 4.37
N GLY A 745 -20.36 -21.25 3.32
CA GLY A 745 -21.44 -21.70 2.43
C GLY A 745 -21.10 -21.55 0.95
N GLU A 746 -22.12 -21.56 0.10
CA GLU A 746 -21.94 -21.46 -1.36
C GLU A 746 -22.73 -20.29 -1.94
N LEU A 747 -22.01 -19.34 -2.55
CA LEU A 747 -22.56 -18.24 -3.33
C LEU A 747 -22.48 -18.60 -4.83
N VAL A 748 -23.62 -18.75 -5.50
CA VAL A 748 -23.67 -19.17 -6.90
C VAL A 748 -24.25 -18.07 -7.77
N PHE A 749 -23.50 -17.70 -8.80
CA PHE A 749 -23.90 -16.78 -9.86
C PHE A 749 -24.24 -17.57 -11.12
N THR A 750 -25.40 -17.34 -11.73
CA THR A 750 -25.68 -17.82 -13.08
C THR A 750 -25.44 -16.68 -14.06
N MET A 751 -24.40 -16.83 -14.88
CA MET A 751 -23.96 -15.79 -15.82
C MET A 751 -24.75 -15.83 -17.14
N SER A 752 -24.91 -14.67 -17.77
CA SER A 752 -25.72 -14.47 -18.99
C SER A 752 -25.05 -13.45 -19.93
N PRO A 753 -25.23 -13.58 -21.28
CA PRO A 753 -24.77 -12.56 -22.22
C PRO A 753 -25.71 -11.34 -22.28
N THR A 754 -26.88 -11.41 -21.69
CA THR A 754 -27.86 -10.31 -21.66
C THR A 754 -28.28 -9.98 -20.24
N PRO A 755 -28.56 -8.70 -19.93
CA PRO A 755 -29.01 -8.31 -18.60
C PRO A 755 -30.36 -8.97 -18.27
N ALA A 756 -30.49 -9.40 -16.99
CA ALA A 756 -31.76 -9.86 -16.45
C ALA A 756 -32.61 -8.67 -15.97
N GLU A 757 -33.91 -8.86 -15.86
CA GLU A 757 -34.86 -7.87 -15.38
C GLU A 757 -34.42 -7.50 -13.94
N ASN A 758 -34.15 -7.26 -13.15
CA ASN A 758 -33.66 -6.91 -11.81
C ASN A 758 -32.16 -7.29 -11.56
N GLY A 759 -31.37 -7.51 -12.62
CA GLY A 759 -29.95 -7.85 -12.50
C GLY A 759 -29.66 -9.17 -11.81
N GLY A 760 -30.63 -10.09 -11.75
CA GLY A 760 -30.48 -11.43 -11.19
C GLY A 760 -31.00 -11.62 -9.75
N PHE A 761 -31.62 -10.60 -9.12
CA PHE A 761 -32.14 -10.63 -7.76
C PHE A 761 -33.66 -10.70 -7.67
#